data_a7448c0e0e54a1e4572f4b937641e34c
#
_entry.id   a7448c0e0e54a1e4572f4b937641e34c
#
_cell.length_a   1.000
_cell.length_b   1.000
_cell.length_c   1.000
_cell.angle_alpha   90.00
_cell.angle_beta   90.00
_cell.angle_gamma   90.00
#
_symmetry.space_group_name_H-M   'P 1'
#
loop_
_entity.id
_entity.type
_entity.pdbx_description
1 polymer ?
#
loop_
_entity_poly.entity_id
_entity_poly.type
_entity_poly.pdbx_seq_one_letter_code
_entity_poly.pdbx_strand_id
1 'polypeptide(L)'
;MIKTLQQALKMDREKFKVPRSVQQAIPIQRIWPDGVFQSGTKFSKSFRFSDINYAIASKEDKTEMFLDYSELLNALDSGASAKITLNNRRINKEEFEASLLLPMKEDGLDAYRKEYNEMLLSKVSGTNNSIYQERYLTVSVHKKNIDEARTYFARVGTDIITHLSKLSSIGEELDAEQRLQIFRDFFRADQPQCFPFDMKVFAKRGSSFKDWICPQSMEFSKDCFKINERYGRVLYMQDYSSYVKDDMISELCDLSRDLMLSIDILPVPTDEAVREIQNRLLGVETNVTNWQRRQNANNNFSAIVPYDMELQRKETKEMLDDLTTRDQRMMFGILTMVHMADSKKQLDSDTESILSVARKHLCQMATLKWQQVDGLNTVLPYGIRKINALRTLTTESTAVLIPFHTQEIMQPGGIYYGQNAVSKNMLVADRRKLLNGNSFRLGVSGSGKSFSAKEEIVDLALSTEDDILILDPESEFGSLVEALNGEVITISATSNTHLNALDMDSAYGNDKNPLIEKSEFILSLFEQLVGAGNLSAKEKSILDRCTADVYREYIRSGYQSEAPTLKDLYRQLMLQPEEEARGLALSSELFITGSLNTFAQKTNVDTKNRIIAYDIRELGEQLMPLGMLVTLDSIFNRVIQNWKKGKTTWIFADEFYLLFRYQYSADFFYRLYKRIRKYQGFVTGLTQNVEELLKSDTARLMLANSEFLILLNQATTDRDELASLLNISENQLSYITNVGAGKGLIRCSGNLVPFENSFPKNTKLYRLMTTKPGEC
;
A
#
# COMPACT_ATOMS: atom_id res chain seq x y z
N MET A 1 0.86 -33.61 35.69
CA MET A 1 0.85 -32.91 34.38
C MET A 1 -0.26 -33.50 33.53
N ILE A 2 -1.24 -32.69 33.14
CA ILE A 2 -2.47 -33.13 32.48
C ILE A 2 -2.15 -33.53 31.05
N LYS A 3 -2.92 -34.45 30.46
CA LYS A 3 -2.63 -35.05 29.14
C LYS A 3 -2.42 -34.02 28.02
N THR A 4 -3.20 -32.96 28.00
CA THR A 4 -3.13 -31.90 26.98
C THR A 4 -1.86 -31.06 27.10
N LEU A 5 -1.47 -30.73 28.33
CA LEU A 5 -0.21 -30.03 28.61
C LEU A 5 1.00 -30.88 28.20
N GLN A 6 0.96 -32.20 28.47
CA GLN A 6 1.99 -33.13 28.01
C GLN A 6 2.08 -33.22 26.49
N GLN A 7 0.92 -33.18 25.80
CA GLN A 7 0.89 -33.14 24.34
C GLN A 7 1.42 -31.83 23.78
N ALA A 8 1.06 -30.69 24.37
CA ALA A 8 1.55 -29.36 23.95
C ALA A 8 3.08 -29.23 24.12
N LEU A 9 3.63 -29.80 25.20
CA LEU A 9 5.06 -29.79 25.43
C LEU A 9 5.83 -30.80 24.57
N LYS A 10 5.12 -31.78 23.97
CA LYS A 10 5.74 -32.80 23.15
C LYS A 10 6.20 -32.19 21.81
N MET A 11 7.48 -32.35 21.53
CA MET A 11 8.02 -31.94 20.23
C MET A 11 7.52 -32.84 19.11
N ASP A 12 7.40 -32.31 17.89
CA ASP A 12 7.13 -33.08 16.69
C ASP A 12 8.40 -33.86 16.24
N ARG A 13 8.89 -34.73 17.14
CA ARG A 13 10.03 -35.58 16.86
C ARG A 13 9.56 -36.95 16.36
N GLU A 14 9.91 -37.26 15.14
CA GLU A 14 10.03 -38.64 14.69
C GLU A 14 11.33 -39.24 15.25
N LYS A 15 11.44 -40.59 15.27
CA LYS A 15 12.72 -41.25 15.61
C LYS A 15 13.80 -40.61 14.74
N PHE A 16 14.88 -40.13 15.37
CA PHE A 16 15.97 -39.47 14.68
C PHE A 16 16.51 -40.36 13.55
N LYS A 17 16.37 -39.91 12.33
CA LYS A 17 16.97 -40.48 11.15
C LYS A 17 17.78 -39.39 10.47
N VAL A 18 19.08 -39.64 10.24
CA VAL A 18 19.88 -38.72 9.46
C VAL A 18 19.30 -38.69 8.03
N PRO A 19 18.89 -37.51 7.51
CA PRO A 19 18.41 -37.42 6.16
C PRO A 19 19.49 -37.89 5.16
N ARG A 20 19.11 -38.78 4.26
CA ARG A 20 20.03 -39.27 3.21
C ARG A 20 19.92 -38.49 1.90
N SER A 21 18.94 -37.63 1.79
CA SER A 21 18.71 -36.73 0.65
C SER A 21 18.10 -35.40 1.11
N VAL A 22 18.24 -34.38 0.29
CA VAL A 22 17.65 -33.05 0.53
C VAL A 22 16.12 -33.15 0.68
N GLN A 23 15.46 -33.99 -0.12
CA GLN A 23 14.02 -34.21 -0.03
C GLN A 23 13.59 -34.80 1.34
N GLN A 24 14.43 -35.61 1.98
CA GLN A 24 14.15 -36.17 3.31
C GLN A 24 14.35 -35.15 4.44
N ALA A 25 15.19 -34.12 4.22
CA ALA A 25 15.39 -33.05 5.18
C ALA A 25 14.14 -32.14 5.30
N ILE A 26 13.34 -32.07 4.24
CA ILE A 26 12.10 -31.27 4.19
C ILE A 26 10.92 -32.10 4.73
N PRO A 27 10.25 -31.67 5.81
CA PRO A 27 9.29 -32.51 6.55
C PRO A 27 7.92 -32.64 5.89
N ILE A 28 7.61 -31.91 4.82
CA ILE A 28 6.31 -31.97 4.13
C ILE A 28 6.16 -33.36 3.46
N GLN A 29 5.07 -34.06 3.75
CA GLN A 29 4.79 -35.37 3.19
C GLN A 29 3.74 -35.32 2.08
N ARG A 30 2.69 -34.51 2.25
CA ARG A 30 1.57 -34.34 1.30
C ARG A 30 1.14 -32.88 1.24
N ILE A 31 0.64 -32.50 0.08
CA ILE A 31 0.06 -31.18 -0.20
C ILE A 31 -1.28 -31.35 -0.91
N TRP A 32 -2.20 -30.40 -0.70
CA TRP A 32 -3.50 -30.34 -1.38
C TRP A 32 -3.67 -28.97 -2.04
N PRO A 33 -4.48 -28.86 -3.12
CA PRO A 33 -4.65 -27.62 -3.88
C PRO A 33 -5.13 -26.44 -3.04
N ASP A 34 -5.94 -26.72 -2.01
CA ASP A 34 -6.48 -25.73 -1.07
C ASP A 34 -5.45 -25.22 -0.05
N GLY A 35 -4.18 -25.52 -0.26
CA GLY A 35 -3.09 -25.05 0.58
C GLY A 35 -2.92 -25.80 1.90
N VAL A 36 -3.64 -26.90 2.14
CA VAL A 36 -3.39 -27.75 3.30
C VAL A 36 -2.15 -28.60 3.07
N PHE A 37 -1.20 -28.59 4.01
CA PHE A 37 0.01 -29.40 4.00
C PHE A 37 -0.01 -30.39 5.17
N GLN A 38 0.56 -31.58 4.93
CA GLN A 38 0.74 -32.59 5.96
C GLN A 38 2.21 -32.80 6.27
N SER A 39 2.58 -32.73 7.55
CA SER A 39 3.89 -33.03 8.10
C SER A 39 3.74 -34.00 9.27
N GLY A 40 4.14 -35.24 9.09
CA GLY A 40 3.85 -36.30 10.06
C GLY A 40 2.34 -36.51 10.26
N THR A 41 1.88 -36.37 11.49
CA THR A 41 0.45 -36.47 11.88
C THR A 41 -0.27 -35.14 11.91
N LYS A 42 0.42 -34.04 11.66
CA LYS A 42 -0.15 -32.69 11.66
C LYS A 42 -0.54 -32.22 10.27
N PHE A 43 -1.67 -31.56 10.20
CA PHE A 43 -2.12 -30.78 9.07
C PHE A 43 -1.90 -29.30 9.38
N SER A 44 -1.48 -28.52 8.39
CA SER A 44 -1.25 -27.08 8.53
C SER A 44 -1.84 -26.30 7.37
N LYS A 45 -2.32 -25.08 7.65
CA LYS A 45 -2.75 -24.09 6.67
C LYS A 45 -2.11 -22.75 7.00
N SER A 46 -1.74 -21.97 5.98
CA SER A 46 -1.09 -20.68 6.16
C SER A 46 -1.95 -19.56 5.58
N PHE A 47 -1.91 -18.42 6.25
CA PHE A 47 -2.56 -17.17 5.89
C PHE A 47 -1.48 -16.12 5.73
N ARG A 48 -1.52 -15.35 4.66
CA ARG A 48 -0.70 -14.14 4.50
C ARG A 48 -1.49 -12.97 5.07
N PHE A 49 -0.83 -12.04 5.74
CA PHE A 49 -1.46 -10.83 6.23
C PHE A 49 -0.59 -9.59 6.00
N SER A 50 -1.26 -8.45 5.79
CA SER A 50 -0.59 -7.18 5.54
C SER A 50 -0.11 -6.54 6.84
N ASP A 51 0.89 -5.65 6.72
CA ASP A 51 1.30 -4.79 7.83
C ASP A 51 0.26 -3.72 8.14
N ILE A 52 0.34 -3.15 9.33
CA ILE A 52 -0.42 -1.98 9.75
C ILE A 52 0.54 -0.87 10.21
N ASN A 53 0.06 0.37 10.27
CA ASN A 53 0.88 1.52 10.64
C ASN A 53 1.07 1.65 12.16
N TYR A 54 1.56 0.58 12.80
CA TYR A 54 1.77 0.54 14.24
C TYR A 54 2.81 1.56 14.71
N ALA A 55 3.94 1.68 14.02
CA ALA A 55 5.05 2.56 14.43
C ALA A 55 4.65 4.04 14.50
N ILE A 56 3.76 4.50 13.61
CA ILE A 56 3.33 5.89 13.47
C ILE A 56 1.94 6.17 14.09
N ALA A 57 1.33 5.16 14.71
CA ALA A 57 0.03 5.32 15.36
C ALA A 57 0.13 6.18 16.64
N SER A 58 -0.98 6.81 17.03
CA SER A 58 -1.09 7.49 18.32
C SER A 58 -0.93 6.52 19.48
N LYS A 59 -0.75 7.01 20.70
CA LYS A 59 -0.65 6.13 21.88
C LYS A 59 -1.96 5.38 22.13
N GLU A 60 -3.07 6.05 21.93
CA GLU A 60 -4.42 5.50 22.04
C GLU A 60 -4.65 4.42 20.99
N ASP A 61 -4.35 4.71 19.71
CA ASP A 61 -4.48 3.74 18.62
C ASP A 61 -3.58 2.52 18.82
N LYS A 62 -2.34 2.72 19.29
CA LYS A 62 -1.44 1.60 19.64
C LYS A 62 -2.03 0.70 20.72
N THR A 63 -2.68 1.29 21.71
CA THR A 63 -3.34 0.52 22.77
C THR A 63 -4.50 -0.29 22.21
N GLU A 64 -5.32 0.30 21.34
CA GLU A 64 -6.42 -0.39 20.65
C GLU A 64 -5.90 -1.53 19.78
N MET A 65 -4.91 -1.27 18.93
CA MET A 65 -4.26 -2.30 18.08
C MET A 65 -3.67 -3.43 18.93
N PHE A 66 -3.08 -3.12 20.08
CA PHE A 66 -2.54 -4.12 21.00
C PHE A 66 -3.63 -5.00 21.61
N LEU A 67 -4.78 -4.41 21.98
CA LEU A 67 -5.93 -5.14 22.48
C LEU A 67 -6.56 -6.04 21.40
N ASP A 68 -6.76 -5.52 20.20
CA ASP A 68 -7.28 -6.30 19.07
C ASP A 68 -6.34 -7.47 18.70
N TYR A 69 -5.02 -7.24 18.76
CA TYR A 69 -4.05 -8.31 18.55
C TYR A 69 -4.09 -9.35 19.68
N SER A 70 -4.32 -8.93 20.92
CA SER A 70 -4.53 -9.83 22.06
C SER A 70 -5.82 -10.67 21.87
N GLU A 71 -6.88 -10.09 21.32
CA GLU A 71 -8.09 -10.84 20.96
C GLU A 71 -7.83 -11.89 19.89
N LEU A 72 -7.05 -11.58 18.85
CA LEU A 72 -6.61 -12.56 17.84
C LEU A 72 -5.87 -13.74 18.49
N LEU A 73 -4.96 -13.46 19.43
CA LEU A 73 -4.24 -14.50 20.15
C LEU A 73 -5.16 -15.34 21.02
N ASN A 74 -6.13 -14.71 21.68
CA ASN A 74 -7.14 -15.39 22.49
C ASN A 74 -8.12 -16.22 21.66
N ALA A 75 -8.32 -15.90 20.39
CA ALA A 75 -9.18 -16.68 19.49
C ALA A 75 -8.52 -17.99 19.03
N LEU A 76 -7.21 -18.18 19.24
CA LEU A 76 -6.52 -19.40 18.87
C LEU A 76 -6.99 -20.59 19.73
N ASP A 77 -7.36 -21.68 19.07
CA ASP A 77 -7.86 -22.89 19.73
C ASP A 77 -6.76 -23.59 20.55
N SER A 78 -7.10 -23.99 21.76
CA SER A 78 -6.28 -24.90 22.55
C SER A 78 -6.24 -26.28 21.87
N GLY A 79 -5.04 -26.85 21.70
CA GLY A 79 -4.81 -28.10 20.96
C GLY A 79 -4.41 -27.92 19.50
N ALA A 80 -4.47 -26.70 18.98
CA ALA A 80 -3.76 -26.29 17.78
C ALA A 80 -2.45 -25.57 18.15
N SER A 81 -1.55 -25.44 17.20
CA SER A 81 -0.38 -24.55 17.31
C SER A 81 -0.45 -23.49 16.20
N ALA A 82 -0.19 -22.26 16.58
CA ALA A 82 -0.06 -21.15 15.64
C ALA A 82 1.42 -20.76 15.54
N LYS A 83 1.83 -20.35 14.35
CA LYS A 83 3.18 -19.85 14.06
C LYS A 83 3.05 -18.56 13.27
N ILE A 84 3.50 -17.46 13.84
CA ILE A 84 3.64 -16.18 13.15
C ILE A 84 5.04 -16.13 12.56
N THR A 85 5.14 -15.91 11.27
CA THR A 85 6.42 -15.88 10.55
C THR A 85 6.58 -14.55 9.84
N LEU A 86 7.67 -13.85 10.12
CA LEU A 86 8.13 -12.66 9.41
C LEU A 86 9.26 -13.09 8.49
N ASN A 87 9.09 -12.88 7.20
CA ASN A 87 10.03 -13.28 6.15
C ASN A 87 10.62 -12.04 5.49
N ASN A 88 11.85 -11.70 5.82
CA ASN A 88 12.63 -10.68 5.14
C ASN A 88 13.36 -11.32 3.97
N ARG A 89 12.93 -11.02 2.77
CA ARG A 89 13.53 -11.52 1.55
C ARG A 89 14.18 -10.37 0.78
N ARG A 90 15.42 -10.57 0.35
CA ARG A 90 16.03 -9.64 -0.62
C ARG A 90 15.24 -9.71 -1.92
N ILE A 91 14.92 -8.55 -2.47
CA ILE A 91 14.35 -8.46 -3.80
C ILE A 91 15.39 -9.03 -4.78
N ASN A 92 14.99 -10.00 -5.59
CA ASN A 92 15.86 -10.49 -6.64
C ASN A 92 16.17 -9.34 -7.61
N LYS A 93 17.45 -9.04 -7.79
CA LYS A 93 17.90 -7.91 -8.60
C LYS A 93 17.36 -8.01 -10.04
N GLU A 94 17.34 -9.19 -10.62
CA GLU A 94 16.86 -9.42 -12.00
C GLU A 94 15.34 -9.22 -12.10
N GLU A 95 14.55 -9.71 -11.13
CA GLU A 95 13.10 -9.50 -11.09
C GLU A 95 12.76 -8.02 -10.83
N PHE A 96 13.52 -7.36 -9.97
CA PHE A 96 13.39 -5.93 -9.70
C PHE A 96 13.69 -5.10 -10.95
N GLU A 97 14.83 -5.36 -11.59
CA GLU A 97 15.22 -4.68 -12.82
C GLU A 97 14.16 -4.89 -13.91
N ALA A 98 13.66 -6.10 -14.07
CA ALA A 98 12.62 -6.41 -15.06
C ALA A 98 11.26 -5.76 -14.74
N SER A 99 10.95 -5.50 -13.47
CA SER A 99 9.64 -4.98 -13.05
C SER A 99 9.59 -3.46 -12.90
N LEU A 100 10.73 -2.80 -12.70
CA LEU A 100 10.80 -1.37 -12.37
C LEU A 100 11.63 -0.53 -13.35
N LEU A 101 12.68 -1.11 -13.97
CA LEU A 101 13.50 -0.37 -14.91
C LEU A 101 12.80 -0.18 -16.25
N LEU A 102 12.94 1.02 -16.81
CA LEU A 102 12.37 1.38 -18.09
C LEU A 102 13.20 0.76 -19.24
N PRO A 103 12.59 -0.02 -20.14
CA PRO A 103 13.30 -0.57 -21.30
C PRO A 103 13.65 0.54 -22.31
N MET A 104 14.81 0.42 -22.95
CA MET A 104 15.19 1.31 -24.04
C MET A 104 14.31 1.07 -25.27
N LYS A 105 13.88 2.15 -25.96
CA LYS A 105 12.90 2.06 -27.08
C LYS A 105 13.41 2.66 -28.41
N GLU A 106 14.60 3.27 -28.41
CA GLU A 106 15.20 3.94 -29.59
C GLU A 106 14.30 5.05 -30.21
N ASP A 107 13.53 5.73 -29.35
CA ASP A 107 12.57 6.78 -29.73
C ASP A 107 13.10 8.22 -29.50
N GLY A 108 14.38 8.37 -29.22
CA GLY A 108 15.02 9.65 -28.89
C GLY A 108 14.96 10.04 -27.39
N LEU A 109 14.19 9.30 -26.57
CA LEU A 109 14.03 9.56 -25.13
C LEU A 109 14.92 8.66 -24.25
N ASP A 110 15.77 7.83 -24.82
CA ASP A 110 16.58 6.85 -24.08
C ASP A 110 17.59 7.49 -23.14
N ALA A 111 18.03 8.73 -23.41
CA ALA A 111 18.86 9.48 -22.48
C ALA A 111 18.14 9.76 -21.15
N TYR A 112 16.85 10.06 -21.21
CA TYR A 112 16.01 10.27 -20.01
C TYR A 112 15.69 8.95 -19.31
N ARG A 113 15.43 7.85 -20.06
CA ARG A 113 15.28 6.51 -19.48
C ARG A 113 16.51 6.08 -18.70
N LYS A 114 17.70 6.35 -19.26
CA LYS A 114 18.95 6.04 -18.59
C LYS A 114 19.12 6.83 -17.28
N GLU A 115 18.90 8.15 -17.30
CA GLU A 115 18.94 8.98 -16.08
C GLU A 115 17.94 8.49 -15.01
N TYR A 116 16.70 8.16 -15.44
CA TYR A 116 15.65 7.66 -14.55
C TYR A 116 16.02 6.29 -13.94
N ASN A 117 16.51 5.38 -14.75
CA ASN A 117 16.97 4.06 -14.31
C ASN A 117 18.18 4.17 -13.35
N GLU A 118 19.13 5.06 -13.62
CA GLU A 118 20.27 5.32 -12.72
C GLU A 118 19.79 5.87 -11.37
N MET A 119 18.79 6.75 -11.36
CA MET A 119 18.14 7.22 -10.13
C MET A 119 17.52 6.07 -9.36
N LEU A 120 16.70 5.21 -9.99
CA LEU A 120 16.08 4.06 -9.35
C LEU A 120 17.12 3.09 -8.77
N LEU A 121 18.17 2.76 -9.53
CA LEU A 121 19.27 1.90 -9.07
C LEU A 121 20.02 2.51 -7.89
N SER A 122 20.23 3.84 -7.87
CA SER A 122 20.86 4.54 -6.75
C SER A 122 20.04 4.43 -5.46
N LYS A 123 18.70 4.43 -5.56
CA LYS A 123 17.80 4.26 -4.43
C LYS A 123 17.86 2.83 -3.86
N VAL A 124 18.05 1.83 -4.70
CA VAL A 124 18.22 0.43 -4.28
C VAL A 124 19.59 0.20 -3.66
N SER A 125 20.65 0.73 -4.27
CA SER A 125 22.04 0.50 -3.84
C SER A 125 22.46 1.35 -2.64
N GLY A 126 21.87 2.54 -2.48
CA GLY A 126 22.20 3.50 -1.41
C GLY A 126 21.50 3.22 -0.08
N THR A 127 20.45 2.40 -0.09
CA THR A 127 19.75 1.96 1.12
C THR A 127 20.02 0.48 1.32
N ASN A 128 20.39 0.10 2.54
CA ASN A 128 20.48 -1.31 2.96
C ASN A 128 19.14 -2.07 2.83
N ASN A 129 18.12 -1.49 2.23
CA ASN A 129 16.71 -1.89 2.32
C ASN A 129 16.13 -2.38 1.00
N SER A 130 16.85 -3.25 0.29
CA SER A 130 16.25 -4.06 -0.79
C SER A 130 15.49 -5.27 -0.22
N ILE A 131 14.76 -5.07 0.91
CA ILE A 131 14.08 -6.15 1.61
C ILE A 131 12.58 -5.97 1.46
N TYR A 132 11.95 -7.02 0.95
CA TYR A 132 10.51 -7.18 1.00
C TYR A 132 10.16 -8.05 2.19
N GLN A 133 9.30 -7.55 3.08
CA GLN A 133 8.87 -8.28 4.27
C GLN A 133 7.46 -8.83 4.08
N GLU A 134 7.34 -10.14 4.20
CA GLU A 134 6.06 -10.86 4.18
C GLU A 134 5.74 -11.41 5.56
N ARG A 135 4.45 -11.47 5.87
CA ARG A 135 3.94 -11.96 7.14
C ARG A 135 3.00 -13.12 6.92
N TYR A 136 3.22 -14.19 7.68
CA TYR A 136 2.41 -15.40 7.60
C TYR A 136 1.95 -15.85 8.97
N LEU A 137 0.70 -16.29 9.06
CA LEU A 137 0.17 -17.02 10.18
C LEU A 137 -0.10 -18.45 9.74
N THR A 138 0.63 -19.43 10.27
CA THR A 138 0.46 -20.84 9.98
C THR A 138 -0.17 -21.54 11.18
N VAL A 139 -1.39 -22.05 11.00
CA VAL A 139 -2.09 -22.85 12.00
C VAL A 139 -1.90 -24.33 11.70
N SER A 140 -1.61 -25.13 12.73
CA SER A 140 -1.46 -26.56 12.59
C SER A 140 -2.20 -27.33 13.67
N VAL A 141 -2.75 -28.49 13.31
CA VAL A 141 -3.59 -29.32 14.17
C VAL A 141 -3.41 -30.81 13.88
N HIS A 142 -3.54 -31.65 14.91
CA HIS A 142 -3.61 -33.10 14.75
C HIS A 142 -5.03 -33.51 14.42
N LYS A 143 -5.25 -34.09 13.24
CA LYS A 143 -6.53 -34.67 12.81
C LYS A 143 -6.33 -36.06 12.22
N LYS A 144 -7.39 -36.87 12.19
CA LYS A 144 -7.32 -38.25 11.69
C LYS A 144 -7.19 -38.30 10.17
N ASN A 145 -7.87 -37.39 9.48
CA ASN A 145 -7.92 -37.32 8.03
C ASN A 145 -7.97 -35.86 7.54
N ILE A 146 -7.87 -35.68 6.22
CA ILE A 146 -7.87 -34.39 5.55
C ILE A 146 -9.20 -33.67 5.65
N ASP A 147 -10.34 -34.38 5.64
CA ASP A 147 -11.66 -33.77 5.62
C ASP A 147 -11.98 -33.13 6.99
N GLU A 148 -11.60 -33.79 8.09
CA GLU A 148 -11.65 -33.19 9.42
C GLU A 148 -10.75 -31.95 9.54
N ALA A 149 -9.56 -31.98 8.90
CA ALA A 149 -8.65 -30.85 8.89
C ALA A 149 -9.23 -29.68 8.09
N ARG A 150 -9.85 -29.93 6.92
CA ARG A 150 -10.50 -28.90 6.10
C ARG A 150 -11.66 -28.23 6.83
N THR A 151 -12.53 -29.01 7.46
CA THR A 151 -13.64 -28.48 8.27
C THR A 151 -13.12 -27.58 9.39
N TYR A 152 -12.05 -27.99 10.04
CA TYR A 152 -11.39 -27.20 11.08
C TYR A 152 -10.83 -25.88 10.53
N PHE A 153 -10.05 -25.94 9.44
CA PHE A 153 -9.42 -24.76 8.86
C PHE A 153 -10.42 -23.77 8.24
N ALA A 154 -11.55 -24.25 7.69
CA ALA A 154 -12.60 -23.37 7.19
C ALA A 154 -13.19 -22.49 8.30
N ARG A 155 -13.45 -23.07 9.50
CA ARG A 155 -13.93 -22.31 10.66
C ARG A 155 -12.87 -21.33 11.16
N VAL A 156 -11.70 -21.84 11.51
CA VAL A 156 -10.62 -21.04 12.09
C VAL A 156 -10.11 -19.99 11.12
N GLY A 157 -10.10 -20.28 9.82
CA GLY A 157 -9.73 -19.30 8.79
C GLY A 157 -10.62 -18.08 8.76
N THR A 158 -11.94 -18.29 8.85
CA THR A 158 -12.91 -17.18 8.93
C THR A 158 -12.67 -16.31 10.18
N ASP A 159 -12.45 -16.95 11.33
CA ASP A 159 -12.18 -16.24 12.59
C ASP A 159 -10.90 -15.41 12.50
N ILE A 160 -9.82 -15.99 11.98
CA ILE A 160 -8.52 -15.30 11.78
C ILE A 160 -8.68 -14.09 10.86
N ILE A 161 -9.32 -14.25 9.69
CA ILE A 161 -9.50 -13.15 8.73
C ILE A 161 -10.35 -12.03 9.36
N THR A 162 -11.37 -12.38 10.16
CA THR A 162 -12.20 -11.40 10.86
C THR A 162 -11.39 -10.58 11.87
N HIS A 163 -10.56 -11.24 12.68
CA HIS A 163 -9.69 -10.53 13.65
C HIS A 163 -8.60 -9.69 12.96
N LEU A 164 -8.00 -10.19 11.88
CA LEU A 164 -7.06 -9.40 11.08
C LEU A 164 -7.73 -8.17 10.47
N SER A 165 -8.97 -8.29 10.01
CA SER A 165 -9.75 -7.16 9.47
C SER A 165 -10.05 -6.09 10.54
N LYS A 166 -10.30 -6.47 11.80
CA LYS A 166 -10.43 -5.52 12.92
C LYS A 166 -9.14 -4.71 13.12
N LEU A 167 -7.99 -5.35 13.00
CA LEU A 167 -6.67 -4.72 13.03
C LEU A 167 -6.37 -3.85 11.79
N SER A 168 -7.30 -3.70 10.85
CA SER A 168 -7.05 -3.08 9.54
C SER A 168 -5.96 -3.79 8.72
N SER A 169 -5.70 -5.06 8.99
CA SER A 169 -4.79 -5.92 8.24
C SER A 169 -5.58 -6.80 7.27
N ILE A 170 -5.12 -6.88 6.02
CA ILE A 170 -5.74 -7.70 4.99
C ILE A 170 -5.21 -9.12 5.12
N GLY A 171 -6.07 -10.07 5.48
CA GLY A 171 -5.76 -11.50 5.58
C GLY A 171 -6.16 -12.26 4.31
N GLU A 172 -5.30 -13.13 3.82
CA GLU A 172 -5.52 -13.98 2.63
C GLU A 172 -5.14 -15.44 2.95
N GLU A 173 -6.01 -16.39 2.60
CA GLU A 173 -5.68 -17.80 2.65
C GLU A 173 -4.74 -18.18 1.50
N LEU A 174 -3.62 -18.83 1.81
CA LEU A 174 -2.68 -19.28 0.79
C LEU A 174 -3.08 -20.65 0.23
N ASP A 175 -3.01 -20.77 -1.09
CA ASP A 175 -3.12 -22.05 -1.80
C ASP A 175 -1.79 -22.83 -1.79
N ALA A 176 -1.76 -23.99 -2.46
CA ALA A 176 -0.58 -24.83 -2.48
C ALA A 176 0.61 -24.20 -3.22
N GLU A 177 0.34 -23.49 -4.32
CA GLU A 177 1.38 -22.85 -5.13
C GLU A 177 2.01 -21.69 -4.34
N GLN A 178 1.21 -20.82 -3.78
CA GLN A 178 1.66 -19.70 -2.95
C GLN A 178 2.48 -20.18 -1.73
N ARG A 179 2.05 -21.24 -1.05
CA ARG A 179 2.80 -21.81 0.06
C ARG A 179 4.12 -22.46 -0.36
N LEU A 180 4.14 -23.17 -1.49
CA LEU A 180 5.37 -23.77 -2.01
C LEU A 180 6.35 -22.71 -2.48
N GLN A 181 5.84 -21.56 -2.98
CA GLN A 181 6.69 -20.43 -3.39
C GLN A 181 7.54 -19.92 -2.23
N ILE A 182 6.98 -19.82 -1.00
CA ILE A 182 7.74 -19.40 0.19
C ILE A 182 8.99 -20.28 0.40
N PHE A 183 8.82 -21.60 0.27
CA PHE A 183 9.94 -22.53 0.45
C PHE A 183 10.92 -22.51 -0.72
N ARG A 184 10.41 -22.36 -1.95
CA ARG A 184 11.26 -22.22 -3.12
C ARG A 184 12.15 -20.98 -3.02
N ASP A 185 11.56 -19.84 -2.66
CA ASP A 185 12.27 -18.58 -2.51
C ASP A 185 13.35 -18.66 -1.43
N PHE A 186 13.10 -19.40 -0.36
CA PHE A 186 14.10 -19.63 0.68
C PHE A 186 15.23 -20.59 0.21
N PHE A 187 14.88 -21.73 -0.39
CA PHE A 187 15.85 -22.76 -0.74
C PHE A 187 16.58 -22.53 -2.07
N ARG A 188 15.98 -21.76 -2.97
CA ARG A 188 16.49 -21.49 -4.32
C ARG A 188 16.53 -20.01 -4.67
N ALA A 189 16.84 -19.17 -3.68
CA ALA A 189 16.89 -17.71 -3.83
C ALA A 189 17.76 -17.25 -5.02
N ASP A 190 18.82 -17.98 -5.33
CA ASP A 190 19.78 -17.64 -6.39
C ASP A 190 19.44 -18.27 -7.77
N GLN A 191 18.30 -18.95 -7.87
CA GLN A 191 17.92 -19.65 -9.11
C GLN A 191 16.70 -18.96 -9.75
N PRO A 192 16.79 -18.54 -11.03
CA PRO A 192 15.67 -17.95 -11.74
C PRO A 192 14.49 -18.91 -11.79
N GLN A 193 13.29 -18.36 -11.75
CA GLN A 193 12.06 -19.14 -11.87
C GLN A 193 11.80 -19.49 -13.34
N CYS A 194 12.21 -20.68 -13.76
CA CYS A 194 12.05 -21.09 -15.14
C CYS A 194 10.60 -21.41 -15.54
N PHE A 195 9.76 -21.80 -14.57
CA PHE A 195 8.34 -22.10 -14.81
C PHE A 195 7.55 -22.08 -13.48
N PRO A 196 6.26 -21.66 -13.49
CA PRO A 196 5.40 -21.70 -12.32
C PRO A 196 5.10 -23.15 -11.92
N PHE A 197 4.75 -23.36 -10.64
CA PHE A 197 4.30 -24.67 -10.17
C PHE A 197 2.88 -24.92 -10.67
N ASP A 198 2.65 -26.05 -11.31
CA ASP A 198 1.31 -26.56 -11.64
C ASP A 198 1.19 -27.99 -11.14
N MET A 199 0.35 -28.18 -10.12
CA MET A 199 0.15 -29.48 -9.49
C MET A 199 -0.31 -30.55 -10.47
N LYS A 200 -1.13 -30.22 -11.47
CA LYS A 200 -1.63 -31.16 -12.48
C LYS A 200 -0.50 -31.61 -13.43
N VAL A 201 0.36 -30.67 -13.81
CA VAL A 201 1.53 -30.96 -14.67
C VAL A 201 2.53 -31.85 -13.94
N PHE A 202 2.85 -31.51 -12.67
CA PHE A 202 3.77 -32.33 -11.86
C PHE A 202 3.24 -33.73 -11.60
N ALA A 203 1.94 -33.86 -11.26
CA ALA A 203 1.30 -35.16 -11.08
C ALA A 203 1.33 -36.02 -12.37
N LYS A 204 1.06 -35.44 -13.55
CA LYS A 204 1.13 -36.14 -14.84
C LYS A 204 2.53 -36.60 -15.18
N ARG A 205 3.57 -35.86 -14.80
CA ARG A 205 4.99 -36.20 -15.03
C ARG A 205 5.53 -37.22 -14.01
N GLY A 206 4.75 -37.54 -12.95
CA GLY A 206 5.23 -38.39 -11.86
C GLY A 206 6.31 -37.71 -10.99
N SER A 207 6.47 -36.39 -11.10
CA SER A 207 7.46 -35.61 -10.34
C SER A 207 6.89 -35.22 -8.97
N SER A 208 7.75 -35.16 -7.96
CA SER A 208 7.38 -34.70 -6.63
C SER A 208 7.37 -33.17 -6.57
N PHE A 209 6.42 -32.57 -5.83
CA PHE A 209 6.48 -31.14 -5.52
C PHE A 209 7.81 -30.75 -4.84
N LYS A 210 8.46 -31.69 -4.17
CA LYS A 210 9.78 -31.47 -3.55
C LYS A 210 10.87 -31.19 -4.58
N ASP A 211 10.75 -31.71 -5.80
CA ASP A 211 11.72 -31.45 -6.88
C ASP A 211 11.71 -29.96 -7.28
N TRP A 212 10.58 -29.27 -7.07
CA TRP A 212 10.44 -27.86 -7.37
C TRP A 212 11.02 -26.94 -6.28
N ILE A 213 10.93 -27.33 -4.99
CA ILE A 213 11.37 -26.52 -3.86
C ILE A 213 12.76 -26.88 -3.34
N CYS A 214 13.22 -28.14 -3.47
CA CYS A 214 14.46 -28.59 -2.89
C CYS A 214 15.70 -27.89 -3.51
N PRO A 215 16.67 -27.48 -2.70
CA PRO A 215 17.97 -27.02 -3.19
C PRO A 215 18.78 -28.21 -3.76
N GLN A 216 19.92 -27.91 -4.40
CA GLN A 216 20.80 -28.92 -4.93
C GLN A 216 21.58 -29.67 -3.82
N SER A 217 21.99 -28.93 -2.78
CA SER A 217 22.74 -29.46 -1.65
C SER A 217 22.35 -28.80 -0.33
N MET A 218 22.45 -29.57 0.75
CA MET A 218 22.33 -29.10 2.14
C MET A 218 23.42 -29.76 2.99
N GLU A 219 24.20 -28.96 3.65
CA GLU A 219 25.25 -29.41 4.58
C GLU A 219 25.00 -28.80 5.96
N PHE A 220 25.00 -29.63 7.00
CA PHE A 220 24.75 -29.18 8.36
C PHE A 220 26.00 -29.39 9.22
N SER A 221 26.41 -28.32 9.89
CA SER A 221 27.57 -28.30 10.82
C SER A 221 27.10 -28.08 12.26
N LYS A 222 28.05 -27.92 13.19
CA LYS A 222 27.78 -27.76 14.60
C LYS A 222 26.88 -26.55 14.91
N ASP A 223 27.14 -25.39 14.27
CA ASP A 223 26.56 -24.08 14.60
C ASP A 223 26.05 -23.32 13.38
N CYS A 224 26.15 -23.89 12.19
CA CYS A 224 25.68 -23.34 10.93
C CYS A 224 25.34 -24.45 9.95
N PHE A 225 24.74 -24.06 8.83
CA PHE A 225 24.47 -24.94 7.70
C PHE A 225 24.80 -24.22 6.39
N LYS A 226 24.92 -24.99 5.31
CA LYS A 226 25.10 -24.48 3.94
C LYS A 226 23.99 -25.03 3.05
N ILE A 227 23.33 -24.16 2.29
CA ILE A 227 22.35 -24.50 1.26
C ILE A 227 22.88 -23.97 -0.07
N ASN A 228 23.16 -24.85 -1.02
CA ASN A 228 23.90 -24.54 -2.24
C ASN A 228 25.21 -23.80 -1.89
N GLU A 229 25.38 -22.56 -2.31
CA GLU A 229 26.57 -21.76 -2.01
C GLU A 229 26.41 -20.83 -0.78
N ARG A 230 25.20 -20.69 -0.23
CA ARG A 230 24.88 -19.76 0.87
C ARG A 230 24.98 -20.42 2.23
N TYR A 231 25.48 -19.67 3.19
CA TYR A 231 25.58 -20.08 4.61
C TYR A 231 24.35 -19.61 5.38
N GLY A 232 23.89 -20.42 6.33
CA GLY A 232 22.79 -20.09 7.22
C GLY A 232 23.04 -20.47 8.66
N ARG A 233 22.35 -19.81 9.56
CA ARG A 233 22.40 -20.07 11.01
C ARG A 233 21.06 -19.91 11.65
N VAL A 234 20.68 -20.84 12.52
CA VAL A 234 19.47 -20.75 13.32
C VAL A 234 19.81 -20.28 14.73
N LEU A 235 19.08 -19.26 15.15
CA LEU A 235 19.10 -18.68 16.49
C LEU A 235 17.75 -18.94 17.18
N TYR A 236 17.74 -18.92 18.50
CA TYR A 236 16.51 -18.98 19.28
C TYR A 236 16.62 -18.04 20.49
N MET A 237 15.48 -17.56 20.97
CA MET A 237 15.44 -16.78 22.20
C MET A 237 15.59 -17.71 23.38
N GLN A 238 16.71 -17.57 24.07
CA GLN A 238 17.04 -18.37 25.23
C GLN A 238 16.41 -17.80 26.49
N ASP A 239 16.44 -16.48 26.64
CA ASP A 239 15.87 -15.80 27.79
C ASP A 239 15.24 -14.47 27.41
N TYR A 240 14.12 -14.15 28.02
CA TYR A 240 13.35 -12.93 27.82
C TYR A 240 13.52 -12.02 29.02
N SER A 241 13.59 -10.70 28.79
CA SER A 241 13.49 -9.72 29.87
C SER A 241 12.11 -9.81 30.54
N SER A 242 12.05 -9.43 31.81
CA SER A 242 10.77 -9.22 32.50
C SER A 242 9.96 -8.05 31.91
N TYR A 243 10.61 -7.16 31.17
CA TYR A 243 10.00 -6.04 30.45
C TYR A 243 10.54 -6.00 29.03
N VAL A 244 9.79 -6.55 28.10
CA VAL A 244 10.07 -6.50 26.66
C VAL A 244 9.32 -5.33 26.06
N LYS A 245 9.96 -4.58 25.16
CA LYS A 245 9.32 -3.49 24.42
C LYS A 245 8.72 -4.01 23.11
N ASP A 246 7.64 -3.38 22.67
CA ASP A 246 6.92 -3.68 21.44
C ASP A 246 7.71 -3.42 20.15
N ASP A 247 8.82 -2.66 20.21
CA ASP A 247 9.73 -2.41 19.11
C ASP A 247 10.77 -3.50 18.84
N MET A 248 10.93 -4.48 19.76
CA MET A 248 11.96 -5.51 19.65
C MET A 248 11.86 -6.33 18.36
N ILE A 249 10.65 -6.77 17.99
CA ILE A 249 10.45 -7.60 16.80
C ILE A 249 10.74 -6.80 15.52
N SER A 250 10.30 -5.55 15.46
CA SER A 250 10.57 -4.67 14.33
C SER A 250 12.07 -4.39 14.19
N GLU A 251 12.78 -4.10 15.28
CA GLU A 251 14.24 -3.89 15.25
C GLU A 251 15.02 -5.15 14.86
N LEU A 252 14.58 -6.34 15.26
CA LEU A 252 15.19 -7.60 14.82
C LEU A 252 14.98 -7.85 13.33
N CYS A 253 13.84 -7.44 12.79
CA CYS A 253 13.48 -7.65 11.39
C CYS A 253 13.90 -6.49 10.46
N ASP A 254 14.22 -5.32 10.98
CA ASP A 254 14.72 -4.17 10.20
C ASP A 254 16.19 -4.31 9.76
N LEU A 255 16.84 -5.37 10.20
CA LEU A 255 18.19 -5.67 9.73
C LEU A 255 18.13 -5.97 8.22
N SER A 256 18.95 -5.26 7.43
CA SER A 256 19.06 -5.40 5.96
C SER A 256 19.63 -6.76 5.54
N ARG A 257 19.00 -7.84 6.01
CA ARG A 257 19.47 -9.22 5.84
C ARG A 257 18.34 -10.12 5.44
N ASP A 258 18.70 -11.15 4.69
CA ASP A 258 17.82 -12.26 4.37
C ASP A 258 17.64 -13.10 5.64
N LEU A 259 16.48 -12.96 6.25
CA LEU A 259 16.14 -13.64 7.50
C LEU A 259 14.67 -14.04 7.55
N MET A 260 14.40 -15.08 8.31
CA MET A 260 13.04 -15.48 8.67
C MET A 260 12.97 -15.63 10.19
N LEU A 261 12.05 -14.87 10.81
CA LEU A 261 11.75 -14.95 12.25
C LEU A 261 10.40 -15.62 12.42
N SER A 262 10.32 -16.57 13.34
CA SER A 262 9.08 -17.26 13.66
C SER A 262 8.81 -17.26 15.17
N ILE A 263 7.56 -17.00 15.52
CA ILE A 263 7.02 -17.08 16.88
C ILE A 263 6.02 -18.23 16.89
N ASP A 264 6.40 -19.35 17.52
CA ASP A 264 5.48 -20.47 17.75
C ASP A 264 4.67 -20.21 19.00
N ILE A 265 3.35 -20.37 18.93
CA ILE A 265 2.39 -20.10 19.99
C ILE A 265 1.52 -21.36 20.18
N LEU A 266 1.49 -21.86 21.42
CA LEU A 266 0.69 -23.03 21.80
C LEU A 266 -0.26 -22.61 22.93
N PRO A 267 -1.53 -22.33 22.64
CA PRO A 267 -2.53 -22.01 23.64
C PRO A 267 -2.81 -23.20 24.56
N VAL A 268 -2.94 -22.95 25.85
CA VAL A 268 -3.27 -23.95 26.86
C VAL A 268 -4.75 -23.81 27.24
N PRO A 269 -5.53 -24.91 27.43
CA PRO A 269 -6.88 -24.80 27.96
C PRO A 269 -6.91 -24.08 29.31
N THR A 270 -7.83 -23.13 29.48
CA THR A 270 -7.86 -22.25 30.66
C THR A 270 -7.99 -23.02 31.96
N ASP A 271 -8.82 -24.08 32.00
CA ASP A 271 -9.00 -24.94 33.17
C ASP A 271 -7.70 -25.69 33.54
N GLU A 272 -6.92 -26.13 32.55
CA GLU A 272 -5.64 -26.78 32.76
C GLU A 272 -4.57 -25.77 33.20
N ALA A 273 -4.58 -24.56 32.60
CA ALA A 273 -3.68 -23.49 32.95
C ALA A 273 -3.84 -23.03 34.40
N VAL A 274 -5.08 -22.74 34.82
CA VAL A 274 -5.41 -22.33 36.19
C VAL A 274 -4.96 -23.41 37.19
N ARG A 275 -5.24 -24.67 36.91
CA ARG A 275 -4.86 -25.79 37.75
C ARG A 275 -3.33 -25.95 37.89
N GLU A 276 -2.60 -25.77 36.81
CA GLU A 276 -1.13 -25.85 36.82
C GLU A 276 -0.51 -24.69 37.65
N ILE A 277 -1.02 -23.48 37.49
CA ILE A 277 -0.55 -22.31 38.22
C ILE A 277 -0.92 -22.42 39.71
N GLN A 278 -2.13 -22.94 40.04
CA GLN A 278 -2.49 -23.22 41.44
C GLN A 278 -1.55 -24.25 42.09
N ASN A 279 -1.22 -25.34 41.38
CA ASN A 279 -0.27 -26.33 41.85
C ASN A 279 1.14 -25.74 42.05
N ARG A 280 1.56 -24.86 41.12
CA ARG A 280 2.85 -24.16 41.24
C ARG A 280 2.87 -23.21 42.44
N LEU A 281 1.79 -22.46 42.66
CA LEU A 281 1.64 -21.58 43.81
C LEU A 281 1.69 -22.36 45.10
N LEU A 282 0.99 -23.50 45.21
CA LEU A 282 1.05 -24.38 46.37
C LEU A 282 2.47 -24.90 46.64
N GLY A 283 3.22 -25.23 45.61
CA GLY A 283 4.62 -25.61 45.69
C GLY A 283 5.51 -24.48 46.25
N VAL A 284 5.35 -23.26 45.75
CA VAL A 284 6.08 -22.07 46.22
C VAL A 284 5.72 -21.76 47.69
N GLU A 285 4.44 -21.75 48.07
CA GLU A 285 3.96 -21.53 49.43
C GLU A 285 4.53 -22.62 50.40
N THR A 286 4.59 -23.86 49.92
CA THR A 286 5.20 -24.96 50.71
C THR A 286 6.70 -24.73 50.93
N ASN A 287 7.41 -24.26 49.88
CA ASN A 287 8.85 -23.96 50.03
C ASN A 287 9.09 -22.80 50.98
N VAL A 288 8.30 -21.73 50.91
CA VAL A 288 8.37 -20.59 51.84
C VAL A 288 8.10 -21.06 53.26
N THR A 289 7.04 -21.86 53.46
CA THR A 289 6.68 -22.42 54.81
C THR A 289 7.79 -23.33 55.35
N ASN A 290 8.37 -24.20 54.55
CA ASN A 290 9.46 -25.07 54.93
C ASN A 290 10.73 -24.28 55.29
N TRP A 291 11.01 -23.22 54.56
CA TRP A 291 12.13 -22.31 54.83
C TRP A 291 11.90 -21.62 56.18
N GLN A 292 10.70 -21.06 56.42
CA GLN A 292 10.35 -20.43 57.70
C GLN A 292 10.45 -21.42 58.89
N ARG A 293 9.96 -22.66 58.71
CA ARG A 293 10.09 -23.71 59.74
C ARG A 293 11.54 -24.03 60.08
N ARG A 294 12.42 -24.07 59.08
CA ARG A 294 13.86 -24.29 59.30
C ARG A 294 14.51 -23.12 60.03
N GLN A 295 14.14 -21.87 59.73
CA GLN A 295 14.65 -20.71 60.44
C GLN A 295 14.17 -20.69 61.90
N ASN A 296 12.92 -21.01 62.16
CA ASN A 296 12.35 -21.12 63.49
C ASN A 296 13.03 -22.23 64.31
N ALA A 297 13.31 -23.37 63.70
CA ALA A 297 14.04 -24.46 64.35
C ALA A 297 15.48 -24.05 64.71
N ASN A 298 16.07 -23.10 64.00
CA ASN A 298 17.41 -22.53 64.31
C ASN A 298 17.33 -21.29 65.23
N ASN A 299 16.19 -21.04 65.89
CA ASN A 299 15.93 -19.89 66.76
C ASN A 299 16.05 -18.51 66.04
N ASN A 300 15.93 -18.47 64.80
CA ASN A 300 15.97 -17.23 63.95
C ASN A 300 14.56 -16.76 63.56
N PHE A 301 13.78 -16.28 64.53
CA PHE A 301 12.38 -15.90 64.36
C PHE A 301 12.16 -14.61 63.58
N SER A 302 13.19 -13.80 63.39
CA SER A 302 13.15 -12.54 62.63
C SER A 302 13.68 -12.67 61.18
N ALA A 303 13.95 -13.89 60.74
CA ALA A 303 14.48 -14.11 59.38
C ALA A 303 13.46 -13.69 58.30
N ILE A 304 13.88 -12.77 57.43
CA ILE A 304 13.10 -12.31 56.29
C ILE A 304 13.21 -13.37 55.21
N VAL A 305 12.07 -13.70 54.58
CA VAL A 305 12.04 -14.63 53.41
C VAL A 305 13.00 -14.12 52.35
N PRO A 306 13.85 -14.97 51.77
CA PRO A 306 14.71 -14.58 50.65
C PRO A 306 13.95 -13.92 49.56
N TYR A 307 14.50 -12.84 49.00
CA TYR A 307 13.88 -12.03 47.94
C TYR A 307 13.41 -12.87 46.75
N ASP A 308 14.21 -13.84 46.32
CA ASP A 308 13.87 -14.71 45.16
C ASP A 308 12.62 -15.57 45.43
N MET A 309 12.41 -16.05 46.67
CA MET A 309 11.21 -16.81 47.04
C MET A 309 9.96 -15.92 47.10
N GLU A 310 10.11 -14.69 47.59
CA GLU A 310 9.00 -13.73 47.65
C GLU A 310 8.64 -13.22 46.24
N LEU A 311 9.64 -13.01 45.37
CA LEU A 311 9.43 -12.66 43.99
C LEU A 311 8.68 -13.78 43.25
N GLN A 312 9.13 -15.03 43.35
CA GLN A 312 8.44 -16.18 42.75
C GLN A 312 6.98 -16.33 43.23
N ARG A 313 6.75 -16.08 44.50
CA ARG A 313 5.42 -16.09 45.12
C ARG A 313 4.54 -15.00 44.50
N LYS A 314 5.04 -13.78 44.37
CA LYS A 314 4.35 -12.64 43.82
C LYS A 314 4.02 -12.87 42.34
N GLU A 315 5.00 -13.25 41.53
CA GLU A 315 4.82 -13.53 40.09
C GLU A 315 3.80 -14.65 39.83
N THR A 316 3.84 -15.72 40.67
CA THR A 316 2.87 -16.84 40.49
C THR A 316 1.45 -16.42 40.87
N LYS A 317 1.29 -15.54 41.91
CA LYS A 317 -0.03 -14.97 42.26
C LYS A 317 -0.55 -14.05 41.16
N GLU A 318 0.26 -13.13 40.67
CA GLU A 318 -0.09 -12.23 39.58
C GLU A 318 -0.54 -13.00 38.32
N MET A 319 0.22 -14.06 37.97
CA MET A 319 -0.17 -14.92 36.85
C MET A 319 -1.49 -15.66 37.11
N LEU A 320 -1.81 -16.06 38.32
CA LEU A 320 -3.11 -16.66 38.64
C LEU A 320 -4.25 -15.64 38.52
N ASP A 321 -4.02 -14.44 39.03
CA ASP A 321 -4.99 -13.34 38.94
C ASP A 321 -5.25 -12.94 37.47
N ASP A 322 -4.21 -12.88 36.65
CA ASP A 322 -4.32 -12.60 35.22
C ASP A 322 -5.21 -13.64 34.50
N LEU A 323 -5.02 -14.94 34.81
CA LEU A 323 -5.81 -16.02 34.20
C LEU A 323 -7.26 -16.10 34.70
N THR A 324 -7.55 -15.60 35.90
CA THR A 324 -8.87 -15.75 36.54
C THR A 324 -9.73 -14.49 36.48
N THR A 325 -9.11 -13.30 36.42
CA THR A 325 -9.81 -12.01 36.54
C THR A 325 -9.62 -11.06 35.34
N ARG A 326 -8.56 -11.23 34.55
CA ARG A 326 -8.17 -10.27 33.47
C ARG A 326 -8.32 -10.80 32.05
N ASP A 327 -9.05 -11.89 31.84
CA ASP A 327 -9.25 -12.55 30.52
C ASP A 327 -7.95 -12.89 29.78
N GLN A 328 -6.86 -13.11 30.51
CA GLN A 328 -5.60 -13.56 29.96
C GLN A 328 -5.61 -15.08 29.78
N ARG A 329 -4.95 -15.57 28.74
CA ARG A 329 -4.74 -17.00 28.52
C ARG A 329 -3.28 -17.37 28.72
N MET A 330 -3.03 -18.57 29.19
CA MET A 330 -1.67 -19.12 29.24
C MET A 330 -1.30 -19.70 27.88
N MET A 331 -0.13 -19.36 27.41
CA MET A 331 0.46 -19.84 26.16
C MET A 331 1.87 -20.31 26.39
N PHE A 332 2.33 -21.27 25.60
CA PHE A 332 3.75 -21.56 25.48
C PHE A 332 4.27 -20.94 24.20
N GLY A 333 5.33 -20.15 24.30
CA GLY A 333 5.95 -19.47 23.17
C GLY A 333 7.40 -19.83 22.97
N ILE A 334 7.87 -19.81 21.73
CA ILE A 334 9.29 -19.80 21.37
C ILE A 334 9.50 -18.89 20.18
N LEU A 335 10.48 -18.01 20.28
CA LEU A 335 10.95 -17.21 19.15
C LEU A 335 12.22 -17.87 18.58
N THR A 336 12.17 -18.14 17.29
CA THR A 336 13.28 -18.72 16.51
C THR A 336 13.55 -17.87 15.27
N MET A 337 14.79 -17.81 14.82
CA MET A 337 15.19 -17.02 13.66
C MET A 337 16.22 -17.81 12.85
N VAL A 338 16.13 -17.74 11.54
CA VAL A 338 17.18 -18.14 10.61
C VAL A 338 17.62 -16.92 9.81
N HIS A 339 18.92 -16.75 9.63
CA HIS A 339 19.47 -15.76 8.71
C HIS A 339 20.47 -16.40 7.75
N MET A 340 20.56 -15.83 6.54
CA MET A 340 21.39 -16.33 5.45
C MET A 340 22.43 -15.29 5.05
N ALA A 341 23.62 -15.76 4.61
CA ALA A 341 24.70 -14.91 4.11
C ALA A 341 25.48 -15.61 3.00
N ASP A 342 26.15 -14.83 2.16
CA ASP A 342 26.92 -15.34 1.03
C ASP A 342 28.29 -15.91 1.45
N SER A 343 28.77 -15.58 2.66
CA SER A 343 30.00 -16.10 3.22
C SER A 343 29.88 -16.36 4.72
N LYS A 344 30.71 -17.29 5.22
CA LYS A 344 30.75 -17.60 6.66
C LYS A 344 31.18 -16.40 7.50
N LYS A 345 32.12 -15.57 7.00
CA LYS A 345 32.55 -14.35 7.69
C LYS A 345 31.44 -13.34 7.85
N GLN A 346 30.64 -13.15 6.79
CA GLN A 346 29.44 -12.32 6.83
C GLN A 346 28.39 -12.87 7.78
N LEU A 347 28.16 -14.20 7.74
CA LEU A 347 27.24 -14.88 8.66
C LEU A 347 27.60 -14.62 10.13
N ASP A 348 28.88 -14.70 10.48
CA ASP A 348 29.36 -14.46 11.86
C ASP A 348 29.14 -13.00 12.26
N SER A 349 29.48 -12.05 11.39
CA SER A 349 29.22 -10.61 11.63
C SER A 349 27.75 -10.30 11.80
N ASP A 350 26.90 -10.89 10.97
CA ASP A 350 25.44 -10.71 11.01
C ASP A 350 24.86 -11.31 12.30
N THR A 351 25.35 -12.47 12.72
CA THR A 351 24.97 -13.08 14.00
C THR A 351 25.25 -12.14 15.17
N GLU A 352 26.46 -11.58 15.25
CA GLU A 352 26.82 -10.65 16.35
C GLU A 352 25.93 -9.41 16.36
N SER A 353 25.56 -8.88 15.19
CA SER A 353 24.65 -7.75 15.10
C SER A 353 23.25 -8.11 15.62
N ILE A 354 22.71 -9.28 15.25
CA ILE A 354 21.42 -9.78 15.75
C ILE A 354 21.45 -9.95 17.27
N LEU A 355 22.50 -10.58 17.78
CA LEU A 355 22.68 -10.75 19.22
C LEU A 355 22.81 -9.42 19.95
N SER A 356 23.42 -8.41 19.33
CA SER A 356 23.51 -7.05 19.89
C SER A 356 22.14 -6.38 20.00
N VAL A 357 21.27 -6.53 19.00
CA VAL A 357 19.89 -6.02 19.06
C VAL A 357 19.11 -6.71 20.20
N ALA A 358 19.19 -8.02 20.32
CA ALA A 358 18.54 -8.73 21.43
C ALA A 358 19.03 -8.25 22.81
N ARG A 359 20.36 -8.06 22.98
CA ARG A 359 20.96 -7.52 24.22
C ARG A 359 20.49 -6.10 24.53
N LYS A 360 20.27 -5.25 23.51
CA LYS A 360 19.69 -3.90 23.68
C LYS A 360 18.31 -3.97 24.37
N HIS A 361 17.53 -4.99 24.07
CA HIS A 361 16.24 -5.26 24.69
C HIS A 361 16.32 -6.14 25.95
N LEU A 362 17.51 -6.30 26.53
CA LEU A 362 17.78 -7.14 27.71
C LEU A 362 17.33 -8.61 27.51
N CYS A 363 17.24 -9.07 26.27
CA CYS A 363 16.94 -10.44 25.93
C CYS A 363 18.22 -11.19 25.52
N GLN A 364 18.23 -12.51 25.70
CA GLN A 364 19.34 -13.35 25.31
C GLN A 364 18.94 -14.29 24.18
N MET A 365 19.48 -14.06 23.00
CA MET A 365 19.43 -15.02 21.90
C MET A 365 20.69 -15.89 21.88
N ALA A 366 20.55 -17.13 21.43
CA ALA A 366 21.66 -18.07 21.31
C ALA A 366 21.60 -18.85 19.99
N THR A 367 22.79 -19.24 19.50
CA THR A 367 22.92 -20.12 18.36
C THR A 367 22.61 -21.57 18.73
N LEU A 368 21.78 -22.24 17.97
CA LEU A 368 21.57 -23.70 18.14
C LEU A 368 22.84 -24.47 17.79
N LYS A 369 23.26 -25.34 18.71
CA LYS A 369 24.43 -26.21 18.50
C LYS A 369 23.96 -27.64 18.27
N TRP A 370 24.42 -28.28 17.18
CA TRP A 370 24.09 -29.64 16.76
C TRP A 370 22.60 -29.88 16.44
N GLN A 371 21.79 -28.85 16.39
CA GLN A 371 20.34 -28.89 16.13
C GLN A 371 19.92 -27.95 14.98
N GLN A 372 20.82 -27.65 14.06
CA GLN A 372 20.54 -26.70 12.96
C GLN A 372 19.41 -27.19 12.04
N VAL A 373 19.33 -28.51 11.77
CA VAL A 373 18.23 -29.12 10.98
C VAL A 373 16.88 -28.95 11.68
N ASP A 374 16.84 -29.29 12.97
CA ASP A 374 15.60 -29.18 13.77
C ASP A 374 15.20 -27.71 13.95
N GLY A 375 16.20 -26.83 14.09
CA GLY A 375 16.00 -25.39 14.11
C GLY A 375 15.40 -24.87 12.83
N LEU A 376 16.00 -25.16 11.69
CA LEU A 376 15.52 -24.75 10.39
C LEU A 376 14.08 -25.22 10.14
N ASN A 377 13.79 -26.49 10.44
CA ASN A 377 12.43 -27.02 10.31
C ASN A 377 11.43 -26.43 11.33
N THR A 378 11.92 -25.82 12.43
CA THR A 378 11.06 -25.08 13.36
C THR A 378 10.78 -23.67 12.85
N VAL A 379 11.77 -22.96 12.31
CA VAL A 379 11.61 -21.58 11.83
C VAL A 379 10.69 -21.53 10.61
N LEU A 380 10.89 -22.42 9.63
CA LEU A 380 10.12 -22.42 8.39
C LEU A 380 8.62 -22.69 8.65
N PRO A 381 7.69 -22.06 7.88
CA PRO A 381 6.24 -22.13 8.13
C PRO A 381 5.62 -23.48 7.75
N TYR A 382 6.23 -24.58 8.19
CA TYR A 382 5.67 -25.94 8.04
C TYR A 382 4.55 -26.24 9.05
N GLY A 383 4.46 -25.47 10.14
CA GLY A 383 3.54 -25.72 11.24
C GLY A 383 3.99 -26.84 12.20
N ILE A 384 5.29 -27.14 12.24
CA ILE A 384 5.89 -28.10 13.18
C ILE A 384 6.92 -27.41 14.09
N ARG A 385 7.19 -28.03 15.24
CA ARG A 385 8.18 -27.58 16.21
C ARG A 385 9.08 -28.74 16.63
N LYS A 386 10.37 -28.65 16.33
CA LYS A 386 11.36 -29.67 16.63
C LYS A 386 12.36 -29.27 17.71
N ILE A 387 12.21 -28.06 18.28
CA ILE A 387 13.04 -27.51 19.37
C ILE A 387 12.23 -27.36 20.63
N ASN A 388 12.85 -27.65 21.77
CA ASN A 388 12.24 -27.53 23.08
C ASN A 388 12.90 -26.40 23.90
N ALA A 389 12.51 -25.15 23.61
CA ALA A 389 12.91 -23.97 24.37
C ALA A 389 11.68 -23.09 24.63
N LEU A 390 10.58 -23.74 25.03
CA LEU A 390 9.32 -23.07 25.31
C LEU A 390 9.38 -22.25 26.59
N ARG A 391 8.78 -21.05 26.54
CA ARG A 391 8.51 -20.19 27.69
C ARG A 391 7.02 -20.12 27.95
N THR A 392 6.65 -20.03 29.22
CA THR A 392 5.27 -19.76 29.63
C THR A 392 5.03 -18.27 29.53
N LEU A 393 4.03 -17.87 28.78
CA LEU A 393 3.64 -16.50 28.52
C LEU A 393 2.13 -16.33 28.80
N THR A 394 1.71 -15.12 29.13
CA THR A 394 0.31 -14.71 29.12
C THR A 394 -0.04 -14.16 27.72
N THR A 395 -1.31 -13.90 27.46
CA THR A 395 -1.74 -13.23 26.23
C THR A 395 -0.99 -11.91 26.04
N GLU A 396 -0.96 -11.06 27.07
CA GLU A 396 -0.29 -9.76 27.03
C GLU A 396 1.21 -9.90 26.76
N SER A 397 1.90 -10.81 27.45
CA SER A 397 3.32 -11.07 27.23
C SER A 397 3.61 -11.59 25.80
N THR A 398 2.68 -12.32 25.21
CA THR A 398 2.78 -12.78 23.81
C THR A 398 2.48 -11.64 22.83
N ALA A 399 1.51 -10.78 23.14
CA ALA A 399 1.12 -9.64 22.31
C ALA A 399 2.21 -8.57 22.20
N VAL A 400 3.10 -8.45 23.18
CA VAL A 400 4.27 -7.56 23.07
C VAL A 400 5.20 -7.97 21.93
N LEU A 401 5.19 -9.26 21.51
CA LEU A 401 5.90 -9.73 20.34
C LEU A 401 5.13 -9.41 19.05
N ILE A 402 4.64 -8.18 18.93
CA ILE A 402 3.77 -7.72 17.85
C ILE A 402 4.50 -7.77 16.49
N PRO A 403 3.89 -8.38 15.44
CA PRO A 403 4.54 -8.56 14.14
C PRO A 403 4.32 -7.39 13.17
N PHE A 404 3.77 -6.28 13.66
CA PHE A 404 3.42 -5.12 12.85
C PHE A 404 4.40 -3.97 13.03
N HIS A 405 4.64 -3.23 11.95
CA HIS A 405 5.54 -2.07 11.97
C HIS A 405 5.00 -0.90 11.16
N THR A 406 5.05 -0.98 9.83
CA THR A 406 4.54 0.08 8.94
C THR A 406 4.06 -0.52 7.62
N GLN A 407 2.98 0.05 7.10
CA GLN A 407 2.45 -0.35 5.81
C GLN A 407 3.44 -0.03 4.68
N GLU A 408 3.45 -0.88 3.67
CA GLU A 408 4.25 -0.74 2.47
C GLU A 408 3.34 -0.69 1.24
N ILE A 409 3.78 0.03 0.22
CA ILE A 409 3.13 0.08 -1.08
C ILE A 409 4.13 -0.43 -2.10
N MET A 410 4.02 -1.70 -2.48
CA MET A 410 4.91 -2.32 -3.45
C MET A 410 4.09 -3.14 -4.45
N GLN A 411 3.76 -2.52 -5.57
CA GLN A 411 2.99 -3.13 -6.66
C GLN A 411 3.89 -3.26 -7.90
N PRO A 412 4.40 -4.45 -8.22
CA PRO A 412 5.28 -4.65 -9.37
C PRO A 412 4.66 -4.14 -10.67
N GLY A 413 5.46 -3.45 -11.50
CA GLY A 413 5.01 -2.81 -12.74
C GLY A 413 4.24 -1.50 -12.54
N GLY A 414 4.22 -0.96 -11.32
CA GLY A 414 3.69 0.36 -10.98
C GLY A 414 4.72 1.47 -11.15
N ILE A 415 4.31 2.68 -10.84
CA ILE A 415 5.12 3.91 -10.87
C ILE A 415 5.80 4.11 -9.51
N TYR A 416 7.04 4.57 -9.53
CA TYR A 416 7.78 4.98 -8.35
C TYR A 416 7.28 6.33 -7.81
N TYR A 417 6.97 6.42 -6.51
CA TYR A 417 6.51 7.66 -5.86
C TYR A 417 7.43 8.16 -4.74
N GLY A 418 8.51 7.45 -4.45
CA GLY A 418 9.44 7.80 -3.39
C GLY A 418 9.80 6.62 -2.50
N GLN A 419 10.28 6.91 -1.30
CA GLN A 419 10.62 5.91 -0.29
C GLN A 419 9.76 6.13 0.96
N ASN A 420 9.38 5.04 1.62
CA ASN A 420 8.72 5.10 2.92
C ASN A 420 9.63 5.85 3.91
N ALA A 421 9.12 6.85 4.60
CA ALA A 421 9.90 7.65 5.52
C ALA A 421 10.38 6.85 6.76
N VAL A 422 9.70 5.76 7.10
CA VAL A 422 9.99 4.88 8.25
C VAL A 422 10.92 3.75 7.82
N SER A 423 10.49 2.87 6.93
CA SER A 423 11.23 1.67 6.52
C SER A 423 12.32 1.94 5.48
N LYS A 424 12.28 3.09 4.79
CA LYS A 424 13.13 3.46 3.65
C LYS A 424 12.94 2.58 2.40
N ASN A 425 12.00 1.68 2.41
CA ASN A 425 11.65 0.88 1.23
C ASN A 425 11.03 1.75 0.13
N MET A 426 11.17 1.32 -1.11
CA MET A 426 10.57 2.02 -2.26
C MET A 426 9.05 1.93 -2.22
N LEU A 427 8.39 3.02 -2.59
CA LEU A 427 6.94 3.08 -2.77
C LEU A 427 6.63 3.02 -4.26
N VAL A 428 6.03 1.93 -4.68
CA VAL A 428 5.66 1.66 -6.06
C VAL A 428 4.18 1.33 -6.11
N ALA A 429 3.40 2.13 -6.83
CA ALA A 429 1.95 1.97 -6.92
C ALA A 429 1.46 1.96 -8.37
N ASP A 430 0.44 1.17 -8.65
CA ASP A 430 -0.24 1.11 -9.95
C ASP A 430 -1.69 1.57 -9.80
N ARG A 431 -1.96 2.81 -10.14
CA ARG A 431 -3.28 3.42 -10.04
C ARG A 431 -4.34 2.72 -10.89
N ARG A 432 -3.94 1.98 -11.93
CA ARG A 432 -4.85 1.19 -12.78
C ARG A 432 -5.47 0.01 -12.04
N LYS A 433 -4.84 -0.46 -10.97
CA LYS A 433 -5.34 -1.55 -10.11
C LYS A 433 -6.33 -1.10 -9.05
N LEU A 434 -6.46 0.21 -8.83
CA LEU A 434 -7.36 0.78 -7.84
C LEU A 434 -8.81 0.78 -8.33
N LEU A 435 -9.76 0.70 -7.41
CA LEU A 435 -11.19 0.84 -7.73
C LEU A 435 -11.49 2.24 -8.26
N ASN A 436 -10.82 3.27 -7.74
CA ASN A 436 -10.85 4.63 -8.20
C ASN A 436 -9.42 5.17 -8.32
N GLY A 437 -8.82 5.07 -9.51
CA GLY A 437 -7.45 5.51 -9.77
C GLY A 437 -7.29 7.03 -9.94
N ASN A 438 -8.33 7.84 -9.78
CA ASN A 438 -8.21 9.30 -9.73
C ASN A 438 -7.43 9.74 -8.49
N SER A 439 -6.74 10.86 -8.59
CA SER A 439 -5.78 11.32 -7.60
C SER A 439 -5.90 12.81 -7.31
N PHE A 440 -5.47 13.19 -6.10
CA PHE A 440 -5.19 14.58 -5.77
C PHE A 440 -3.78 14.73 -5.19
N ARG A 441 -3.16 15.87 -5.47
CA ARG A 441 -1.90 16.30 -4.88
C ARG A 441 -2.13 17.64 -4.19
N LEU A 442 -2.08 17.62 -2.87
CA LEU A 442 -2.37 18.75 -2.02
C LEU A 442 -1.10 19.24 -1.32
N GLY A 443 -0.88 20.54 -1.31
CA GLY A 443 0.27 21.11 -0.61
C GLY A 443 0.50 22.57 -0.91
N VAL A 444 1.06 23.29 0.06
CA VAL A 444 1.41 24.70 -0.09
C VAL A 444 2.44 24.93 -1.21
N SER A 445 2.59 26.18 -1.64
CA SER A 445 3.61 26.56 -2.61
C SER A 445 5.01 26.14 -2.13
N GLY A 446 5.82 25.59 -3.04
CA GLY A 446 7.19 25.13 -2.73
C GLY A 446 7.26 23.77 -2.01
N SER A 447 6.15 23.09 -1.73
CA SER A 447 6.13 21.74 -1.12
C SER A 447 6.59 20.62 -2.05
N GLY A 448 6.68 20.87 -3.37
CA GLY A 448 7.05 19.87 -4.39
C GLY A 448 5.86 19.27 -5.14
N LYS A 449 4.69 19.90 -5.07
CA LYS A 449 3.44 19.45 -5.74
C LYS A 449 3.64 19.26 -7.26
N SER A 450 4.01 20.31 -7.98
CA SER A 450 4.23 20.27 -9.44
C SER A 450 5.41 19.34 -9.80
N PHE A 451 6.47 19.30 -8.99
CA PHE A 451 7.59 18.40 -9.18
C PHE A 451 7.14 16.92 -9.16
N SER A 452 6.37 16.53 -8.14
CA SER A 452 5.88 15.14 -8.03
C SER A 452 4.93 14.76 -9.16
N ALA A 453 4.13 15.71 -9.69
CA ALA A 453 3.29 15.48 -10.86
C ALA A 453 4.12 15.30 -12.14
N LYS A 454 5.13 16.14 -12.32
CA LYS A 454 6.06 16.04 -13.44
C LYS A 454 6.85 14.73 -13.44
N GLU A 455 7.22 14.22 -12.26
CA GLU A 455 7.88 12.93 -12.12
C GLU A 455 6.98 11.77 -12.57
N GLU A 456 5.68 11.78 -12.20
CA GLU A 456 4.71 10.80 -12.69
C GLU A 456 4.50 10.92 -14.22
N ILE A 457 4.45 12.15 -14.75
CA ILE A 457 4.37 12.40 -16.20
C ILE A 457 5.58 11.83 -16.92
N VAL A 458 6.79 12.01 -16.38
CA VAL A 458 8.03 11.45 -16.94
C VAL A 458 7.98 9.94 -16.96
N ASP A 459 7.60 9.30 -15.86
CA ASP A 459 7.49 7.84 -15.80
C ASP A 459 6.49 7.33 -16.86
N LEU A 460 5.28 7.88 -16.90
CA LEU A 460 4.24 7.52 -17.86
C LEU A 460 4.69 7.74 -19.31
N ALA A 461 5.35 8.85 -19.59
CA ALA A 461 5.83 9.18 -20.93
C ALA A 461 6.91 8.21 -21.42
N LEU A 462 7.79 7.76 -20.51
CA LEU A 462 8.91 6.88 -20.82
C LEU A 462 8.52 5.39 -20.79
N SER A 463 7.57 4.99 -19.92
CA SER A 463 7.17 3.59 -19.72
C SER A 463 6.04 3.14 -20.66
N THR A 464 5.04 4.01 -20.95
CA THR A 464 3.79 3.66 -21.65
C THR A 464 3.66 4.35 -23.01
N GLU A 465 2.61 3.97 -23.74
CA GLU A 465 2.14 4.66 -24.95
C GLU A 465 0.80 5.39 -24.72
N ASP A 466 0.44 5.58 -23.45
CA ASP A 466 -0.79 6.24 -23.03
C ASP A 466 -0.79 7.74 -23.43
N ASP A 467 -1.96 8.34 -23.59
CA ASP A 467 -2.07 9.79 -23.77
C ASP A 467 -1.93 10.51 -22.42
N ILE A 468 -1.21 11.60 -22.41
CA ILE A 468 -0.97 12.48 -21.27
C ILE A 468 -1.43 13.89 -21.63
N LEU A 469 -2.50 14.35 -20.98
CA LEU A 469 -3.11 15.65 -21.24
C LEU A 469 -3.01 16.51 -19.99
N ILE A 470 -2.46 17.70 -20.13
CA ILE A 470 -2.14 18.59 -19.02
C ILE A 470 -2.90 19.89 -19.17
N LEU A 471 -3.65 20.30 -18.18
CA LEU A 471 -4.25 21.62 -18.07
C LEU A 471 -3.32 22.49 -17.21
N ASP A 472 -2.71 23.48 -17.84
CA ASP A 472 -1.60 24.26 -17.29
C ASP A 472 -1.94 25.77 -17.21
N PRO A 473 -2.63 26.23 -16.15
CA PRO A 473 -2.96 27.65 -15.97
C PRO A 473 -1.78 28.52 -15.52
N GLU A 474 -0.66 27.92 -15.08
CA GLU A 474 0.52 28.64 -14.58
C GLU A 474 1.73 28.56 -15.55
N SER A 475 1.59 27.85 -16.68
CA SER A 475 2.68 27.64 -17.66
C SER A 475 3.94 26.99 -17.07
N GLU A 476 3.73 26.00 -16.17
CA GLU A 476 4.84 25.30 -15.50
C GLU A 476 5.32 24.05 -16.26
N PHE A 477 4.50 23.45 -17.12
CA PHE A 477 4.75 22.14 -17.73
C PHE A 477 5.36 22.18 -19.12
N GLY A 478 5.36 23.35 -19.79
CA GLY A 478 5.72 23.50 -21.20
C GLY A 478 7.09 22.92 -21.57
N SER A 479 8.14 23.30 -20.85
CA SER A 479 9.52 22.85 -21.11
C SER A 479 9.68 21.31 -20.96
N LEU A 480 8.98 20.71 -20.01
CA LEU A 480 8.99 19.26 -19.83
C LEU A 480 8.28 18.56 -20.99
N VAL A 481 7.12 19.07 -21.41
CA VAL A 481 6.32 18.49 -22.48
C VAL A 481 7.08 18.51 -23.81
N GLU A 482 7.72 19.64 -24.14
CA GLU A 482 8.58 19.76 -25.33
C GLU A 482 9.76 18.78 -25.29
N ALA A 483 10.42 18.65 -24.14
CA ALA A 483 11.55 17.71 -23.95
C ALA A 483 11.13 16.25 -24.10
N LEU A 484 9.85 15.92 -23.86
CA LEU A 484 9.26 14.58 -24.00
C LEU A 484 8.62 14.37 -25.41
N ASN A 485 8.94 15.21 -26.41
CA ASN A 485 8.37 15.21 -27.75
C ASN A 485 6.84 15.45 -27.76
N GLY A 486 6.32 16.16 -26.77
CA GLY A 486 4.94 16.58 -26.68
C GLY A 486 4.71 17.94 -27.35
N GLU A 487 3.46 18.42 -27.26
CA GLU A 487 3.02 19.68 -27.85
C GLU A 487 2.44 20.61 -26.77
N VAL A 488 2.81 21.89 -26.83
CA VAL A 488 2.26 22.93 -25.97
C VAL A 488 1.28 23.77 -26.78
N ILE A 489 0.03 23.78 -26.37
CA ILE A 489 -1.05 24.53 -27.01
C ILE A 489 -1.36 25.75 -26.14
N THR A 490 -0.85 26.91 -26.53
CA THR A 490 -1.10 28.16 -25.82
C THR A 490 -2.41 28.78 -26.30
N ILE A 491 -3.37 28.93 -25.37
CA ILE A 491 -4.66 29.56 -25.59
C ILE A 491 -4.68 30.90 -24.88
N SER A 492 -4.81 32.01 -25.62
CA SER A 492 -4.88 33.36 -25.06
C SER A 492 -5.99 34.18 -25.70
N ALA A 493 -6.31 35.30 -25.06
CA ALA A 493 -7.30 36.26 -25.63
C ALA A 493 -6.85 36.86 -26.97
N THR A 494 -5.55 36.87 -27.24
CA THR A 494 -4.93 37.50 -28.41
C THR A 494 -4.27 36.50 -29.37
N SER A 495 -4.23 35.20 -29.03
CA SER A 495 -3.62 34.17 -29.85
C SER A 495 -4.47 33.86 -31.09
N ASN A 496 -3.79 33.35 -32.12
CA ASN A 496 -4.45 32.76 -33.27
C ASN A 496 -4.88 31.30 -33.03
N THR A 497 -4.68 30.80 -31.83
CA THR A 497 -4.99 29.43 -31.41
C THR A 497 -6.36 29.41 -30.73
N HIS A 498 -7.29 28.63 -31.26
CA HIS A 498 -8.68 28.60 -30.82
C HIS A 498 -9.13 27.19 -30.52
N LEU A 499 -9.95 27.07 -29.48
CA LEU A 499 -10.65 25.84 -29.10
C LEU A 499 -12.14 26.16 -29.07
N ASN A 500 -12.93 25.52 -29.91
CA ASN A 500 -14.35 25.76 -29.98
C ASN A 500 -15.10 25.12 -28.81
N ALA A 501 -15.74 25.92 -27.98
CA ALA A 501 -16.51 25.43 -26.83
C ALA A 501 -17.68 24.50 -27.25
N LEU A 502 -18.13 24.57 -28.49
CA LEU A 502 -19.24 23.77 -28.99
C LEU A 502 -18.82 22.55 -29.82
N ASP A 503 -17.52 22.18 -29.81
CA ASP A 503 -17.08 20.95 -30.47
C ASP A 503 -17.74 19.73 -29.86
N MET A 504 -18.25 18.85 -30.68
CA MET A 504 -18.89 17.60 -30.31
C MET A 504 -18.80 16.62 -31.48
N ASP A 505 -18.58 15.35 -31.19
CA ASP A 505 -18.69 14.28 -32.19
C ASP A 505 -19.80 13.27 -31.85
N SER A 506 -20.01 12.26 -32.68
CA SER A 506 -21.01 11.21 -32.44
C SER A 506 -20.74 10.35 -31.22
N ALA A 507 -19.56 10.46 -30.65
CA ALA A 507 -19.12 9.74 -29.50
C ALA A 507 -19.09 10.57 -28.21
N TYR A 508 -19.46 11.86 -28.33
CA TYR A 508 -19.49 12.78 -27.20
C TYR A 508 -20.44 12.27 -26.10
N GLY A 509 -19.96 12.26 -24.91
CA GLY A 509 -20.68 11.60 -23.83
C GLY A 509 -20.79 10.08 -24.04
N ASN A 510 -21.50 9.39 -23.20
CA ASN A 510 -21.70 7.93 -23.32
C ASN A 510 -23.14 7.53 -23.65
N ASP A 511 -24.04 8.48 -23.66
CA ASP A 511 -25.45 8.23 -23.90
C ASP A 511 -25.75 8.14 -25.40
N LYS A 512 -26.88 7.50 -25.71
CA LYS A 512 -27.39 7.41 -27.10
C LYS A 512 -27.69 8.78 -27.70
N ASN A 513 -27.61 9.86 -26.90
CA ASN A 513 -27.87 11.22 -27.33
C ASN A 513 -26.78 12.20 -26.85
N PRO A 514 -25.71 12.40 -27.61
CA PRO A 514 -24.63 13.35 -27.32
C PRO A 514 -25.09 14.79 -27.00
N LEU A 515 -26.23 15.19 -27.61
CA LEU A 515 -26.78 16.53 -27.46
C LEU A 515 -27.18 16.85 -26.01
N ILE A 516 -27.70 15.87 -25.27
CA ILE A 516 -28.11 16.09 -23.87
C ILE A 516 -26.91 16.48 -23.01
N GLU A 517 -25.81 15.75 -23.12
CA GLU A 517 -24.60 16.04 -22.32
C GLU A 517 -23.96 17.36 -22.78
N LYS A 518 -24.00 17.66 -24.06
CA LYS A 518 -23.47 18.93 -24.55
C LYS A 518 -24.38 20.12 -24.15
N SER A 519 -25.68 19.93 -24.07
CA SER A 519 -26.60 20.95 -23.50
C SER A 519 -26.28 21.24 -22.04
N GLU A 520 -26.04 20.22 -21.24
CA GLU A 520 -25.60 20.38 -19.83
C GLU A 520 -24.25 21.11 -19.71
N PHE A 521 -23.32 20.84 -20.61
CA PHE A 521 -22.05 21.57 -20.66
C PHE A 521 -22.29 23.06 -21.02
N ILE A 522 -23.15 23.36 -22.00
CA ILE A 522 -23.47 24.74 -22.42
C ILE A 522 -24.17 25.49 -21.29
N LEU A 523 -25.05 24.84 -20.51
CA LEU A 523 -25.63 25.46 -19.32
C LEU A 523 -24.55 25.82 -18.29
N SER A 524 -23.58 24.93 -18.06
CA SER A 524 -22.43 25.19 -17.20
C SER A 524 -21.56 26.35 -17.69
N LEU A 525 -21.33 26.40 -19.00
CA LEU A 525 -20.59 27.47 -19.70
C LEU A 525 -21.27 28.82 -19.51
N PHE A 526 -22.58 28.92 -19.75
CA PHE A 526 -23.33 30.18 -19.57
C PHE A 526 -23.43 30.62 -18.12
N GLU A 527 -23.46 29.70 -17.17
CA GLU A 527 -23.36 30.05 -15.74
C GLU A 527 -22.02 30.73 -15.38
N GLN A 528 -20.93 30.34 -16.06
CA GLN A 528 -19.65 31.05 -15.93
C GLN A 528 -19.68 32.44 -16.57
N LEU A 529 -20.40 32.61 -17.69
CA LEU A 529 -20.48 33.88 -18.46
C LEU A 529 -21.37 34.91 -17.76
N VAL A 530 -22.50 34.48 -17.21
CA VAL A 530 -23.55 35.37 -16.65
C VAL A 530 -23.34 35.58 -15.13
N GLY A 531 -22.63 34.68 -14.46
CA GLY A 531 -22.37 34.65 -13.04
C GLY A 531 -23.18 33.59 -12.29
N ALA A 532 -22.61 33.12 -11.17
CA ALA A 532 -23.13 31.98 -10.43
C ALA A 532 -24.59 32.23 -9.92
N GLY A 533 -25.44 31.24 -10.19
CA GLY A 533 -26.83 31.24 -9.71
C GLY A 533 -27.76 32.25 -10.41
N ASN A 534 -27.25 32.96 -11.42
CA ASN A 534 -28.02 33.97 -12.14
C ASN A 534 -28.88 33.42 -13.28
N LEU A 535 -28.67 32.16 -13.70
CA LEU A 535 -29.50 31.51 -14.73
C LEU A 535 -30.84 31.05 -14.16
N SER A 536 -31.93 31.73 -14.55
CA SER A 536 -33.30 31.37 -14.20
C SER A 536 -33.75 30.09 -14.95
N ALA A 537 -34.81 29.45 -14.48
CA ALA A 537 -35.39 28.27 -15.15
C ALA A 537 -35.85 28.58 -16.58
N LYS A 538 -36.29 29.81 -16.88
CA LYS A 538 -36.67 30.24 -18.23
C LYS A 538 -35.45 30.31 -19.15
N GLU A 539 -34.37 30.93 -18.67
CA GLU A 539 -33.14 31.08 -19.43
C GLU A 539 -32.51 29.70 -19.74
N LYS A 540 -32.52 28.76 -18.77
CA LYS A 540 -32.09 27.38 -19.02
C LYS A 540 -32.90 26.69 -20.11
N SER A 541 -34.23 26.85 -20.12
CA SER A 541 -35.09 26.29 -21.15
C SER A 541 -34.86 26.91 -22.53
N ILE A 542 -34.56 28.20 -22.59
CA ILE A 542 -34.23 28.91 -23.84
C ILE A 542 -32.88 28.42 -24.37
N LEU A 543 -31.86 28.30 -23.52
CA LEU A 543 -30.53 27.80 -23.89
C LEU A 543 -30.60 26.37 -24.41
N ASP A 544 -31.32 25.48 -23.75
CA ASP A 544 -31.50 24.10 -24.20
C ASP A 544 -32.17 24.02 -25.59
N ARG A 545 -33.25 24.76 -25.78
CA ARG A 545 -33.94 24.86 -27.09
C ARG A 545 -33.01 25.40 -28.17
N CYS A 546 -32.33 26.50 -27.94
CA CYS A 546 -31.38 27.09 -28.88
C CYS A 546 -30.22 26.16 -29.22
N THR A 547 -29.72 25.44 -28.20
CA THR A 547 -28.69 24.39 -28.39
C THR A 547 -29.18 23.30 -29.35
N ALA A 548 -30.37 22.77 -29.11
CA ALA A 548 -30.96 21.76 -30.01
C ALA A 548 -31.10 22.23 -31.43
N ASP A 549 -31.51 23.51 -31.63
CA ASP A 549 -31.67 24.11 -32.95
C ASP A 549 -30.33 24.27 -33.69
N VAL A 550 -29.30 24.75 -33.00
CA VAL A 550 -27.96 24.97 -33.58
C VAL A 550 -27.30 23.67 -34.02
N TYR A 551 -27.47 22.59 -33.24
CA TYR A 551 -26.90 21.28 -33.59
C TYR A 551 -27.74 20.47 -34.58
N ARG A 552 -28.96 20.88 -34.92
CA ARG A 552 -29.91 20.11 -35.76
C ARG A 552 -29.31 19.69 -37.10
N GLU A 553 -28.72 20.61 -37.85
CA GLU A 553 -28.11 20.30 -39.17
C GLU A 553 -26.82 19.48 -39.00
N TYR A 554 -26.01 19.80 -38.04
CA TYR A 554 -24.77 19.08 -37.75
C TYR A 554 -25.03 17.60 -37.43
N ILE A 555 -26.04 17.32 -36.60
CA ILE A 555 -26.46 15.94 -36.28
C ILE A 555 -27.06 15.24 -37.49
N ARG A 556 -27.89 15.95 -38.28
CA ARG A 556 -28.49 15.38 -39.50
C ARG A 556 -27.45 15.02 -40.56
N SER A 557 -26.37 15.75 -40.66
CA SER A 557 -25.24 15.43 -41.53
C SER A 557 -24.43 14.22 -41.11
N GLY A 558 -24.76 13.60 -39.96
CA GLY A 558 -23.94 12.54 -39.35
C GLY A 558 -22.62 13.07 -38.78
N TYR A 559 -22.62 14.32 -38.31
CA TYR A 559 -21.40 15.01 -37.76
C TYR A 559 -20.32 15.26 -38.84
N GLN A 560 -20.71 15.38 -40.10
CA GLN A 560 -19.78 15.59 -41.22
C GLN A 560 -19.71 17.07 -41.68
N SER A 561 -20.72 17.88 -41.35
CA SER A 561 -20.69 19.32 -41.59
C SER A 561 -19.78 20.02 -40.55
N GLU A 562 -19.59 21.34 -40.72
CA GLU A 562 -18.85 22.11 -39.72
C GLU A 562 -19.60 22.15 -38.39
N ALA A 563 -18.87 21.94 -37.28
CA ALA A 563 -19.42 22.05 -35.96
C ALA A 563 -19.87 23.49 -35.66
N PRO A 564 -21.01 23.69 -34.98
CA PRO A 564 -21.50 25.02 -34.65
C PRO A 564 -20.54 25.68 -33.66
N THR A 565 -20.57 27.01 -33.59
CA THR A 565 -19.79 27.84 -32.71
C THR A 565 -20.68 28.64 -31.74
N LEU A 566 -20.10 29.23 -30.68
CA LEU A 566 -20.84 30.16 -29.82
C LEU A 566 -21.47 31.34 -30.61
N LYS A 567 -20.90 31.73 -31.74
CA LYS A 567 -21.47 32.75 -32.60
C LYS A 567 -22.81 32.30 -33.22
N ASP A 568 -22.92 31.03 -33.56
CA ASP A 568 -24.16 30.45 -34.12
C ASP A 568 -25.23 30.38 -33.03
N LEU A 569 -24.85 29.98 -31.79
CA LEU A 569 -25.74 29.99 -30.64
C LEU A 569 -26.21 31.40 -30.30
N TYR A 570 -25.31 32.39 -30.34
CA TYR A 570 -25.66 33.81 -30.13
C TYR A 570 -26.70 34.30 -31.14
N ARG A 571 -26.50 34.00 -32.44
CA ARG A 571 -27.49 34.34 -33.49
C ARG A 571 -28.83 33.68 -33.22
N GLN A 572 -28.83 32.42 -32.77
CA GLN A 572 -30.05 31.70 -32.45
C GLN A 572 -30.77 32.30 -31.23
N LEU A 573 -30.06 32.75 -30.21
CA LEU A 573 -30.61 33.47 -29.06
C LEU A 573 -31.25 34.81 -29.48
N MET A 574 -30.59 35.56 -30.39
CA MET A 574 -31.11 36.85 -30.89
C MET A 574 -32.38 36.69 -31.77
N LEU A 575 -32.62 35.50 -32.32
CA LEU A 575 -33.85 35.20 -33.12
C LEU A 575 -35.03 34.82 -32.22
N GLN A 576 -34.83 34.59 -30.95
CA GLN A 576 -35.92 34.23 -30.03
C GLN A 576 -36.75 35.46 -29.66
N PRO A 577 -38.07 35.31 -29.48
CA PRO A 577 -38.97 36.43 -29.17
C PRO A 577 -38.92 36.87 -27.70
N GLU A 578 -38.36 36.05 -26.78
CA GLU A 578 -38.36 36.30 -25.35
C GLU A 578 -37.26 37.32 -24.94
N GLU A 579 -37.60 38.25 -24.02
CA GLU A 579 -36.65 39.22 -23.49
C GLU A 579 -35.48 38.57 -22.78
N GLU A 580 -35.71 37.45 -22.09
CA GLU A 580 -34.68 36.64 -21.40
C GLU A 580 -33.60 36.11 -22.37
N ALA A 581 -34.00 35.72 -23.60
CA ALA A 581 -33.08 35.32 -24.63
C ALA A 581 -32.15 36.46 -25.06
N ARG A 582 -32.72 37.65 -25.23
CA ARG A 582 -31.94 38.85 -25.55
C ARG A 582 -31.03 39.27 -24.40
N GLY A 583 -31.48 39.11 -23.13
CA GLY A 583 -30.68 39.30 -21.94
C GLY A 583 -29.45 38.39 -21.90
N LEU A 584 -29.64 37.08 -22.17
CA LEU A 584 -28.57 36.09 -22.29
C LEU A 584 -27.56 36.43 -23.39
N ALA A 585 -28.07 36.82 -24.59
CA ALA A 585 -27.22 37.24 -25.69
C ALA A 585 -26.35 38.44 -25.29
N LEU A 586 -26.92 39.47 -24.72
CA LEU A 586 -26.21 40.68 -24.26
C LEU A 586 -25.19 40.38 -23.19
N SER A 587 -25.53 39.54 -22.19
CA SER A 587 -24.62 39.16 -21.08
C SER A 587 -23.41 38.33 -21.56
N SER A 588 -23.58 37.61 -22.67
CA SER A 588 -22.50 36.77 -23.24
C SER A 588 -21.76 37.47 -24.43
N GLU A 589 -22.19 38.67 -24.86
CA GLU A 589 -21.69 39.36 -26.06
C GLU A 589 -20.16 39.59 -25.98
N LEU A 590 -19.64 39.98 -24.82
CA LEU A 590 -18.21 40.20 -24.61
C LEU A 590 -17.35 38.98 -25.00
N PHE A 591 -17.85 37.79 -24.72
CA PHE A 591 -17.16 36.50 -24.91
C PHE A 591 -17.45 35.85 -26.26
N ILE A 592 -18.40 36.36 -27.02
CA ILE A 592 -18.83 35.75 -28.28
C ILE A 592 -18.45 36.62 -29.48
N THR A 593 -18.83 37.89 -29.44
CA THR A 593 -18.56 38.85 -30.51
C THR A 593 -17.61 39.99 -30.10
N GLY A 594 -17.44 40.16 -28.81
CA GLY A 594 -16.53 41.16 -28.20
C GLY A 594 -15.06 40.76 -28.20
N SER A 595 -14.25 41.42 -27.37
CA SER A 595 -12.80 41.26 -27.33
C SER A 595 -12.30 39.95 -26.72
N LEU A 596 -13.16 39.21 -25.98
CA LEU A 596 -12.80 37.96 -25.31
C LEU A 596 -13.37 36.72 -25.99
N ASN A 597 -13.39 36.70 -27.32
CA ASN A 597 -14.10 35.69 -28.14
C ASN A 597 -13.28 34.46 -28.50
N THR A 598 -12.23 34.14 -27.78
CA THR A 598 -11.30 33.04 -28.06
C THR A 598 -12.00 31.69 -28.23
N PHE A 599 -13.00 31.38 -27.39
CA PHE A 599 -13.75 30.12 -27.39
C PHE A 599 -14.97 30.12 -28.34
N ALA A 600 -15.23 31.24 -29.04
CA ALA A 600 -16.29 31.38 -30.00
C ALA A 600 -15.83 31.15 -31.47
N GLN A 601 -14.56 30.81 -31.67
CA GLN A 601 -13.97 30.51 -32.96
C GLN A 601 -13.96 29.00 -33.22
N LYS A 602 -13.77 28.57 -34.46
CA LYS A 602 -13.56 27.16 -34.80
C LYS A 602 -12.22 26.68 -34.26
N THR A 603 -12.18 25.43 -33.79
CA THR A 603 -10.93 24.80 -33.38
C THR A 603 -9.97 24.72 -34.55
N ASN A 604 -8.79 25.25 -34.38
CA ASN A 604 -7.70 25.23 -35.36
C ASN A 604 -6.42 24.58 -34.85
N VAL A 605 -6.52 23.84 -33.75
CA VAL A 605 -5.41 23.16 -33.08
C VAL A 605 -5.39 21.70 -33.47
N ASP A 606 -4.21 21.18 -33.79
CA ASP A 606 -4.02 19.74 -34.01
C ASP A 606 -3.72 19.04 -32.70
N THR A 607 -4.71 18.40 -32.12
CA THR A 607 -4.61 17.67 -30.83
C THR A 607 -4.25 16.21 -31.02
N LYS A 608 -3.40 15.85 -32.00
CA LYS A 608 -3.07 14.42 -32.27
C LYS A 608 -1.91 13.88 -31.45
N ASN A 609 -1.06 14.74 -30.93
CA ASN A 609 0.06 14.31 -30.10
C ASN A 609 -0.46 13.57 -28.85
N ARG A 610 0.33 12.59 -28.37
CA ARG A 610 -0.03 11.84 -27.16
C ARG A 610 0.27 12.60 -25.86
N ILE A 611 1.18 13.57 -25.89
CA ILE A 611 1.52 14.41 -24.73
C ILE A 611 1.21 15.84 -25.10
N ILE A 612 0.20 16.44 -24.44
CA ILE A 612 -0.24 17.81 -24.74
C ILE A 612 -0.36 18.59 -23.42
N ALA A 613 0.24 19.77 -23.39
CA ALA A 613 -0.04 20.79 -22.39
C ALA A 613 -0.91 21.89 -22.97
N TYR A 614 -2.08 22.10 -22.38
CA TYR A 614 -2.93 23.24 -22.67
C TYR A 614 -2.53 24.40 -21.74
N ASP A 615 -1.70 25.30 -22.26
CA ASP A 615 -1.29 26.52 -21.55
C ASP A 615 -2.37 27.58 -21.72
N ILE A 616 -3.05 27.87 -20.62
CA ILE A 616 -4.15 28.86 -20.55
C ILE A 616 -3.83 30.06 -19.70
N ARG A 617 -2.57 30.26 -19.30
CA ARG A 617 -2.11 31.34 -18.42
C ARG A 617 -2.46 32.74 -18.94
N GLU A 618 -2.31 32.95 -20.24
CA GLU A 618 -2.55 34.25 -20.88
C GLU A 618 -4.03 34.60 -21.08
N LEU A 619 -4.95 33.72 -20.65
CA LEU A 619 -6.39 34.03 -20.68
C LEU A 619 -6.79 35.14 -19.70
N GLY A 620 -6.00 35.39 -18.67
CA GLY A 620 -6.32 36.33 -17.60
C GLY A 620 -7.43 35.83 -16.66
N GLU A 621 -7.61 36.51 -15.53
CA GLU A 621 -8.49 36.05 -14.44
C GLU A 621 -9.97 35.86 -14.88
N GLN A 622 -10.44 36.69 -15.80
CA GLN A 622 -11.85 36.63 -16.26
C GLN A 622 -12.17 35.44 -17.14
N LEU A 623 -11.23 35.04 -18.02
CA LEU A 623 -11.41 33.90 -18.94
C LEU A 623 -10.90 32.59 -18.36
N MET A 624 -10.06 32.60 -17.32
CA MET A 624 -9.44 31.44 -16.78
C MET A 624 -10.42 30.31 -16.38
N PRO A 625 -11.50 30.56 -15.61
CA PRO A 625 -12.46 29.51 -15.28
C PRO A 625 -13.16 28.92 -16.51
N LEU A 626 -13.48 29.80 -17.50
CA LEU A 626 -14.08 29.42 -18.75
C LEU A 626 -13.11 28.54 -19.56
N GLY A 627 -11.86 28.96 -19.65
CA GLY A 627 -10.80 28.23 -20.35
C GLY A 627 -10.58 26.85 -19.76
N MET A 628 -10.52 26.74 -18.44
CA MET A 628 -10.43 25.45 -17.76
C MET A 628 -11.60 24.52 -18.13
N LEU A 629 -12.82 25.05 -18.08
CA LEU A 629 -14.01 24.26 -18.36
C LEU A 629 -14.04 23.75 -19.83
N VAL A 630 -13.76 24.64 -20.80
CA VAL A 630 -13.73 24.30 -22.25
C VAL A 630 -12.62 23.32 -22.56
N THR A 631 -11.44 23.52 -21.99
CA THR A 631 -10.29 22.62 -22.19
C THR A 631 -10.58 21.25 -21.61
N LEU A 632 -11.15 21.16 -20.41
CA LEU A 632 -11.53 19.87 -19.81
C LEU A 632 -12.61 19.14 -20.58
N ASP A 633 -13.59 19.84 -21.15
CA ASP A 633 -14.58 19.23 -22.05
C ASP A 633 -13.92 18.62 -23.29
N SER A 634 -12.99 19.35 -23.90
CA SER A 634 -12.21 18.87 -25.05
C SER A 634 -11.34 17.65 -24.67
N ILE A 635 -10.66 17.70 -23.51
CA ILE A 635 -9.86 16.60 -22.98
C ILE A 635 -10.74 15.35 -22.77
N PHE A 636 -11.92 15.53 -22.16
CA PHE A 636 -12.84 14.42 -21.90
C PHE A 636 -13.31 13.76 -23.20
N ASN A 637 -13.58 14.55 -24.22
CA ASN A 637 -13.93 14.05 -25.54
C ASN A 637 -12.79 13.18 -26.11
N ARG A 638 -11.54 13.60 -25.95
CA ARG A 638 -10.35 12.83 -26.33
C ARG A 638 -10.25 11.52 -25.55
N VAL A 639 -10.57 11.50 -24.26
CA VAL A 639 -10.60 10.28 -23.44
C VAL A 639 -11.55 9.24 -24.01
N ILE A 640 -12.76 9.66 -24.40
CA ILE A 640 -13.74 8.75 -25.00
C ILE A 640 -13.24 8.17 -26.32
N GLN A 641 -12.63 8.99 -27.18
CA GLN A 641 -12.04 8.54 -28.45
C GLN A 641 -10.91 7.52 -28.20
N ASN A 642 -10.05 7.76 -27.21
CA ASN A 642 -8.96 6.86 -26.84
C ASN A 642 -9.47 5.54 -26.29
N TRP A 643 -10.47 5.56 -25.42
CA TRP A 643 -11.10 4.36 -24.90
C TRP A 643 -11.64 3.43 -26.01
N LYS A 644 -12.29 4.01 -27.04
CA LYS A 644 -12.73 3.24 -28.21
C LYS A 644 -11.60 2.58 -28.99
N LYS A 645 -10.37 3.10 -28.86
CA LYS A 645 -9.15 2.56 -29.44
C LYS A 645 -8.40 1.61 -28.48
N GLY A 646 -8.94 1.39 -27.25
CA GLY A 646 -8.29 0.60 -26.20
C GLY A 646 -7.09 1.30 -25.56
N LYS A 647 -7.02 2.63 -25.61
CA LYS A 647 -5.92 3.43 -25.13
C LYS A 647 -6.29 4.16 -23.84
N THR A 648 -5.41 4.12 -22.83
CA THR A 648 -5.55 4.84 -21.56
C THR A 648 -5.21 6.32 -21.71
N THR A 649 -5.84 7.18 -20.92
CA THR A 649 -5.56 8.62 -20.91
C THR A 649 -5.33 9.11 -19.47
N TRP A 650 -4.21 9.81 -19.28
CA TRP A 650 -3.85 10.45 -18.02
C TRP A 650 -4.05 11.95 -18.12
N ILE A 651 -4.72 12.55 -17.15
CA ILE A 651 -5.06 13.96 -17.13
C ILE A 651 -4.49 14.58 -15.87
N PHE A 652 -3.73 15.66 -16.03
CA PHE A 652 -3.21 16.46 -14.93
C PHE A 652 -3.83 17.85 -15.03
N ALA A 653 -4.55 18.26 -13.99
CA ALA A 653 -5.20 19.57 -13.92
C ALA A 653 -4.58 20.35 -12.76
N ASP A 654 -3.82 21.39 -13.10
CA ASP A 654 -3.27 22.29 -12.10
C ASP A 654 -4.30 23.36 -11.67
N GLU A 655 -4.12 23.93 -10.49
CA GLU A 655 -5.03 24.87 -9.84
C GLU A 655 -6.51 24.42 -9.88
N PHE A 656 -6.70 23.16 -9.58
CA PHE A 656 -7.95 22.43 -9.72
C PHE A 656 -9.14 23.04 -8.96
N TYR A 657 -8.88 23.77 -7.85
CA TYR A 657 -9.89 24.41 -7.04
C TYR A 657 -10.74 25.46 -7.80
N LEU A 658 -10.19 26.03 -8.86
CA LEU A 658 -10.90 27.04 -9.68
C LEU A 658 -12.18 26.48 -10.30
N LEU A 659 -12.26 25.17 -10.56
CA LEU A 659 -13.45 24.52 -11.11
C LEU A 659 -14.63 24.46 -10.15
N PHE A 660 -14.37 24.60 -8.85
CA PHE A 660 -15.40 24.49 -7.79
C PHE A 660 -15.96 25.83 -7.34
N ARG A 661 -15.54 26.92 -7.97
CA ARG A 661 -16.02 28.26 -7.65
C ARG A 661 -17.51 28.44 -7.87
N TYR A 662 -18.10 27.71 -8.86
CA TYR A 662 -19.50 27.74 -9.19
C TYR A 662 -20.12 26.35 -9.05
N GLN A 663 -21.26 26.26 -8.34
CA GLN A 663 -21.87 24.97 -7.99
C GLN A 663 -22.21 24.13 -9.26
N TYR A 664 -22.77 24.74 -10.30
CA TYR A 664 -23.18 24.04 -11.51
C TYR A 664 -21.96 23.44 -12.26
N SER A 665 -20.85 24.17 -12.32
CA SER A 665 -19.59 23.69 -12.90
C SER A 665 -18.99 22.58 -12.06
N ALA A 666 -19.04 22.69 -10.73
CA ALA A 666 -18.62 21.66 -9.82
C ALA A 666 -19.42 20.37 -10.00
N ASP A 667 -20.75 20.45 -10.15
CA ASP A 667 -21.63 19.30 -10.38
C ASP A 667 -21.39 18.66 -11.77
N PHE A 668 -21.18 19.48 -12.80
CA PHE A 668 -20.81 19.00 -14.13
C PHE A 668 -19.49 18.24 -14.06
N PHE A 669 -18.47 18.83 -13.45
CA PHE A 669 -17.15 18.21 -13.33
C PHE A 669 -17.18 16.92 -12.47
N TYR A 670 -17.95 16.88 -11.41
CA TYR A 670 -18.12 15.69 -10.58
C TYR A 670 -18.71 14.51 -11.38
N ARG A 671 -19.67 14.80 -12.27
CA ARG A 671 -20.24 13.79 -13.15
C ARG A 671 -19.19 13.26 -14.15
N LEU A 672 -18.38 14.14 -14.72
CA LEU A 672 -17.26 13.75 -15.59
C LEU A 672 -16.25 12.91 -14.81
N TYR A 673 -15.83 13.36 -13.64
CA TYR A 673 -14.86 12.67 -12.79
C TYR A 673 -15.30 11.24 -12.41
N LYS A 674 -16.58 11.04 -12.14
CA LYS A 674 -17.12 9.70 -11.90
C LYS A 674 -17.14 8.81 -13.15
N ARG A 675 -17.39 9.41 -14.33
CA ARG A 675 -17.51 8.69 -15.58
C ARG A 675 -16.17 8.33 -16.21
N ILE A 676 -15.16 9.16 -16.05
CA ILE A 676 -13.85 9.02 -16.70
C ILE A 676 -13.20 7.67 -16.42
N ARG A 677 -13.41 7.12 -15.23
CA ARG A 677 -12.96 5.78 -14.84
C ARG A 677 -13.48 4.68 -15.79
N LYS A 678 -14.73 4.79 -16.27
CA LYS A 678 -15.32 3.81 -17.21
C LYS A 678 -14.61 3.81 -18.55
N TYR A 679 -13.93 4.90 -18.88
CA TYR A 679 -13.19 5.09 -20.13
C TYR A 679 -11.69 4.91 -19.97
N GLN A 680 -11.24 4.25 -18.90
CA GLN A 680 -9.80 4.09 -18.60
C GLN A 680 -9.05 5.43 -18.57
N GLY A 681 -9.72 6.47 -18.10
CA GLY A 681 -9.12 7.77 -17.85
C GLY A 681 -8.77 7.94 -16.37
N PHE A 682 -7.67 8.63 -16.10
CA PHE A 682 -7.17 8.91 -14.75
C PHE A 682 -6.94 10.40 -14.60
N VAL A 683 -7.65 11.04 -13.67
CA VAL A 683 -7.49 12.46 -13.35
C VAL A 683 -6.61 12.65 -12.14
N THR A 684 -5.67 13.58 -12.23
CA THR A 684 -4.86 14.07 -11.11
C THR A 684 -5.13 15.57 -10.96
N GLY A 685 -5.81 15.94 -9.87
CA GLY A 685 -6.00 17.34 -9.49
C GLY A 685 -4.86 17.83 -8.62
N LEU A 686 -4.25 18.97 -8.97
CA LEU A 686 -3.23 19.62 -8.18
C LEU A 686 -3.80 20.92 -7.60
N THR A 687 -3.58 21.19 -6.32
CA THR A 687 -3.96 22.49 -5.73
C THR A 687 -3.07 22.85 -4.55
N GLN A 688 -2.78 24.12 -4.43
CA GLN A 688 -2.15 24.71 -3.26
C GLN A 688 -3.17 25.37 -2.31
N ASN A 689 -4.39 25.58 -2.76
CA ASN A 689 -5.45 26.23 -1.99
C ASN A 689 -6.48 25.18 -1.54
N VAL A 690 -6.14 24.47 -0.47
CA VAL A 690 -6.96 23.38 0.07
C VAL A 690 -8.22 23.93 0.74
N GLU A 691 -8.13 25.06 1.44
CA GLU A 691 -9.26 25.70 2.09
C GLU A 691 -10.38 26.03 1.07
N GLU A 692 -10.03 26.63 -0.07
CA GLU A 692 -11.04 26.92 -1.09
C GLU A 692 -11.64 25.66 -1.71
N LEU A 693 -10.84 24.64 -1.93
CA LEU A 693 -11.32 23.36 -2.44
C LEU A 693 -12.33 22.72 -1.44
N LEU A 694 -12.04 22.76 -0.16
CA LEU A 694 -12.86 22.15 0.89
C LEU A 694 -14.16 22.93 1.19
N LYS A 695 -14.33 24.17 0.70
CA LYS A 695 -15.61 24.89 0.75
C LYS A 695 -16.68 24.23 -0.13
N SER A 696 -16.30 23.44 -1.14
CA SER A 696 -17.22 22.71 -1.98
C SER A 696 -17.51 21.33 -1.43
N ASP A 697 -18.78 21.02 -1.14
CA ASP A 697 -19.22 19.67 -0.74
C ASP A 697 -18.89 18.63 -1.81
N THR A 698 -18.99 19.01 -3.08
CA THR A 698 -18.65 18.18 -4.23
C THR A 698 -17.16 17.79 -4.21
N ALA A 699 -16.28 18.76 -3.97
CA ALA A 699 -14.85 18.51 -3.86
C ALA A 699 -14.49 17.65 -2.65
N ARG A 700 -15.14 17.88 -1.49
CA ARG A 700 -15.01 17.01 -0.31
C ARG A 700 -15.35 15.55 -0.62
N LEU A 701 -16.46 15.32 -1.32
CA LEU A 701 -16.87 13.97 -1.75
C LEU A 701 -15.85 13.33 -2.73
N MET A 702 -15.28 14.12 -3.63
CA MET A 702 -14.24 13.62 -4.56
C MET A 702 -12.98 13.21 -3.82
N LEU A 703 -12.51 14.04 -2.89
CA LEU A 703 -11.33 13.73 -2.05
C LEU A 703 -11.56 12.48 -1.19
N ALA A 704 -12.68 12.39 -0.51
CA ALA A 704 -13.00 11.26 0.38
C ALA A 704 -13.08 9.93 -0.40
N ASN A 705 -13.57 9.97 -1.66
CA ASN A 705 -13.71 8.78 -2.51
C ASN A 705 -12.46 8.49 -3.35
N SER A 706 -11.40 9.30 -3.26
CA SER A 706 -10.15 9.04 -3.99
C SER A 706 -9.29 8.05 -3.24
N GLU A 707 -8.91 6.96 -3.90
CA GLU A 707 -8.05 5.94 -3.31
C GLU A 707 -6.56 6.27 -3.40
N PHE A 708 -6.19 7.25 -4.23
CA PHE A 708 -4.81 7.70 -4.36
C PHE A 708 -4.69 9.20 -4.07
N LEU A 709 -3.99 9.54 -2.99
CA LEU A 709 -3.77 10.92 -2.58
C LEU A 709 -2.30 11.14 -2.22
N ILE A 710 -1.74 12.28 -2.58
CA ILE A 710 -0.42 12.72 -2.12
C ILE A 710 -0.62 14.02 -1.35
N LEU A 711 -0.36 13.96 -0.06
CA LEU A 711 -0.43 15.09 0.87
C LEU A 711 0.99 15.54 1.19
N LEU A 712 1.39 16.67 0.67
CA LEU A 712 2.67 17.29 0.95
C LEU A 712 2.53 18.28 2.13
N ASN A 713 3.50 19.16 2.35
CA ASN A 713 3.41 20.14 3.43
C ASN A 713 2.13 20.98 3.32
N GLN A 714 1.38 21.08 4.42
CA GLN A 714 0.09 21.78 4.50
C GLN A 714 0.20 23.04 5.38
N ALA A 715 -0.66 24.03 5.11
CA ALA A 715 -0.89 25.12 6.04
C ALA A 715 -1.59 24.60 7.30
N THR A 716 -1.38 25.28 8.44
CA THR A 716 -1.93 24.84 9.74
C THR A 716 -3.46 24.77 9.71
N THR A 717 -4.12 25.72 9.02
CA THR A 717 -5.58 25.77 8.87
C THR A 717 -6.13 24.58 8.09
N ASP A 718 -5.49 24.24 6.98
CA ASP A 718 -5.94 23.22 6.04
C ASP A 718 -5.73 21.80 6.60
N ARG A 719 -4.68 21.64 7.42
CA ARG A 719 -4.28 20.39 8.03
C ARG A 719 -5.38 19.74 8.85
N ASP A 720 -6.03 20.52 9.71
CA ASP A 720 -7.02 20.00 10.67
C ASP A 720 -8.32 19.58 9.95
N GLU A 721 -8.73 20.31 8.90
CA GLU A 721 -9.85 19.90 8.04
C GLU A 721 -9.54 18.62 7.26
N LEU A 722 -8.33 18.51 6.68
CA LEU A 722 -7.89 17.30 5.98
C LEU A 722 -7.79 16.11 6.92
N ALA A 723 -7.31 16.33 8.15
CA ALA A 723 -7.22 15.28 9.16
C ALA A 723 -8.60 14.69 9.47
N SER A 724 -9.58 15.55 9.68
CA SER A 724 -10.97 15.13 9.93
C SER A 724 -11.59 14.41 8.73
N LEU A 725 -11.37 14.91 7.51
CA LEU A 725 -11.94 14.34 6.29
C LEU A 725 -11.36 12.98 5.94
N LEU A 726 -10.05 12.79 6.16
CA LEU A 726 -9.28 11.63 5.72
C LEU A 726 -8.92 10.66 6.86
N ASN A 727 -9.36 10.95 8.10
CA ASN A 727 -9.04 10.19 9.31
C ASN A 727 -7.52 10.04 9.53
N ILE A 728 -6.79 11.17 9.51
CA ILE A 728 -5.34 11.20 9.73
C ILE A 728 -5.08 11.42 11.21
N SER A 729 -4.28 10.55 11.84
CA SER A 729 -3.91 10.67 13.26
C SER A 729 -2.93 11.84 13.51
N GLU A 730 -2.86 12.33 14.77
CA GLU A 730 -1.93 13.42 15.14
C GLU A 730 -0.47 13.11 14.81
N ASN A 731 -0.03 11.88 15.02
CA ASN A 731 1.32 11.48 14.68
C ASN A 731 1.59 11.49 13.18
N GLN A 732 0.60 11.08 12.38
CA GLN A 732 0.69 11.15 10.92
C GLN A 732 0.69 12.60 10.42
N LEU A 733 -0.02 13.52 11.10
CA LEU A 733 0.00 14.95 10.78
C LEU A 733 1.40 15.57 10.83
N SER A 734 2.30 15.04 11.66
CA SER A 734 3.69 15.51 11.72
C SER A 734 4.42 15.37 10.38
N TYR A 735 4.02 14.44 9.52
CA TYR A 735 4.62 14.21 8.20
C TYR A 735 4.13 15.18 7.12
N ILE A 736 3.09 15.99 7.40
CA ILE A 736 2.58 17.02 6.48
C ILE A 736 2.62 18.43 7.10
N THR A 737 3.29 18.59 8.25
CA THR A 737 3.37 19.85 8.98
C THR A 737 4.82 20.32 9.08
N ASN A 738 5.13 21.47 8.50
CA ASN A 738 6.47 22.08 8.52
C ASN A 738 7.59 21.13 8.00
N VAL A 739 7.26 20.31 7.01
CA VAL A 739 8.22 19.38 6.39
C VAL A 739 8.83 19.96 5.13
N GLY A 740 10.01 19.46 4.76
CA GLY A 740 10.70 19.88 3.53
C GLY A 740 9.98 19.43 2.25
N ALA A 741 10.33 20.04 1.12
CA ALA A 741 9.78 19.65 -0.17
C ALA A 741 10.04 18.17 -0.49
N GLY A 742 9.06 17.51 -1.11
CA GLY A 742 9.11 16.10 -1.44
C GLY A 742 8.86 15.13 -0.27
N LYS A 743 8.40 15.63 0.87
CA LYS A 743 8.00 14.82 2.02
C LYS A 743 6.52 14.98 2.30
N GLY A 744 5.88 13.90 2.79
CA GLY A 744 4.46 13.95 3.05
C GLY A 744 3.85 12.58 3.38
N LEU A 745 2.56 12.46 3.09
CA LEU A 745 1.78 11.22 3.21
C LEU A 745 1.26 10.81 1.82
N ILE A 746 1.36 9.53 1.51
CA ILE A 746 0.73 8.93 0.33
C ILE A 746 -0.35 7.96 0.77
N ARG A 747 -1.57 8.15 0.25
CA ARG A 747 -2.68 7.21 0.41
C ARG A 747 -2.80 6.37 -0.84
N CYS A 748 -2.84 5.05 -0.68
CA CYS A 748 -3.08 4.12 -1.77
C CYS A 748 -3.92 2.94 -1.27
N SER A 749 -5.11 2.75 -1.84
CA SER A 749 -6.02 1.64 -1.48
C SER A 749 -6.31 1.51 0.03
N GLY A 750 -6.49 2.64 0.71
CA GLY A 750 -6.71 2.66 2.17
C GLY A 750 -5.45 2.73 3.04
N ASN A 751 -4.28 2.36 2.51
CA ASN A 751 -3.01 2.52 3.21
C ASN A 751 -2.56 3.98 3.18
N LEU A 752 -2.22 4.55 4.32
CA LEU A 752 -1.69 5.91 4.46
C LEU A 752 -0.26 5.83 4.97
N VAL A 753 0.72 6.09 4.10
CA VAL A 753 2.14 5.85 4.35
C VAL A 753 2.92 7.16 4.30
N PRO A 754 3.77 7.46 5.30
CA PRO A 754 4.68 8.59 5.21
C PRO A 754 5.77 8.32 4.18
N PHE A 755 6.04 9.32 3.35
CA PHE A 755 7.02 9.18 2.28
C PHE A 755 8.00 10.34 2.21
N GLU A 756 9.14 10.06 1.63
CA GLU A 756 10.10 11.06 1.18
C GLU A 756 10.57 10.73 -0.23
N ASN A 757 10.60 11.73 -1.07
CA ASN A 757 11.10 11.62 -2.43
C ASN A 757 12.15 12.69 -2.68
N SER A 758 13.30 12.25 -3.15
CA SER A 758 14.41 13.13 -3.53
C SER A 758 14.97 12.67 -4.86
N PHE A 759 14.94 13.54 -5.85
CA PHE A 759 15.54 13.30 -7.17
C PHE A 759 16.95 13.89 -7.26
N PRO A 760 17.91 13.25 -7.96
CA PRO A 760 19.28 13.77 -8.09
C PRO A 760 19.31 15.11 -8.84
N LYS A 761 19.83 16.15 -8.19
CA LYS A 761 19.84 17.52 -8.72
C LYS A 761 20.75 17.75 -9.93
N ASN A 762 21.69 16.86 -10.16
CA ASN A 762 22.67 16.97 -11.25
C ASN A 762 22.19 16.39 -12.59
N THR A 763 20.94 15.97 -12.68
CA THR A 763 20.34 15.35 -13.87
C THR A 763 19.62 16.38 -14.74
N LYS A 764 19.47 16.09 -16.04
CA LYS A 764 18.64 16.89 -16.95
C LYS A 764 17.17 16.81 -16.57
N LEU A 765 16.69 15.63 -16.19
CA LEU A 765 15.31 15.42 -15.73
C LEU A 765 14.99 16.31 -14.53
N TYR A 766 15.89 16.44 -13.54
CA TYR A 766 15.64 17.34 -12.41
C TYR A 766 15.40 18.77 -12.86
N ARG A 767 16.22 19.27 -13.79
CA ARG A 767 16.10 20.65 -14.30
C ARG A 767 14.80 20.90 -15.05
N LEU A 768 14.28 19.89 -15.76
CA LEU A 768 12.98 19.96 -16.44
C LEU A 768 11.80 19.88 -15.46
N MET A 769 11.97 19.18 -14.36
CA MET A 769 10.91 19.00 -13.37
C MET A 769 10.84 20.10 -12.32
N THR A 770 11.97 20.73 -11.98
CA THR A 770 12.01 21.79 -10.95
C THR A 770 11.28 23.05 -11.42
N THR A 771 10.60 23.73 -10.49
CA THR A 771 9.99 25.04 -10.69
C THR A 771 10.67 26.11 -9.84
N LYS A 772 11.80 25.75 -9.18
CA LYS A 772 12.54 26.71 -8.34
C LYS A 772 13.35 27.68 -9.19
N PRO A 773 13.19 29.00 -8.98
CA PRO A 773 14.01 30.00 -9.66
C PRO A 773 15.51 29.76 -9.43
N GLY A 774 16.27 29.68 -10.51
CA GLY A 774 17.73 29.44 -10.48
C GLY A 774 18.17 27.96 -10.45
N GLU A 775 17.25 27.02 -10.37
CA GLU A 775 17.50 25.57 -10.51
C GLU A 775 16.96 25.02 -11.86
N CYS A 776 16.18 25.82 -12.61
CA CYS A 776 15.62 25.48 -13.93
C CYS A 776 16.64 25.64 -15.04
#